data_f89be8d8e3987e5dee8bcbdbfa1d9fd6
#
_entry.id   f89be8d8e3987e5dee8bcbdbfa1d9fd6
#
_cell.length_a   1.000
_cell.length_b   1.000
_cell.length_c   1.000
_cell.angle_alpha   90.00
_cell.angle_beta   90.00
_cell.angle_gamma   90.00
#
_symmetry.space_group_name_H-M   'P 1'
#
loop_
_entity.id
_entity.type
_entity.pdbx_description
1 polymer ?
#
loop_
_entity_poly.entity_id
_entity_poly.type
_entity_poly.pdbx_seq_one_letter_code
_entity_poly.pdbx_strand_id
1 'polypeptide(L)'
;MSAIQFLREKAGVFVAVIIGLALFLFVVSDFFGGGTGQNRRIRKYYELGEIAGEYISYQDFEERVQNLVEIYKLSGMATIDESVYESIREQVWQQMVREKIQDNQYKNLGIGVSSEEVDELVLGNNPHPIVMQLFTDQSTGVFNRSFLVNFLKQIDIDETAKRYWLFFENEIVNDRMNTKYNNLVSKGLYVTSKQAEFDNMLNSNTVDFSYIMKNYASVPDSSVKISQSDLEAYYNAHKNNYKRSALRDIEYVTFDIVPSENDIKDAEDWITRTKEEFAAAVNPVEFINLSADTRHTSFYVPLEDISENLRDFVKSEDKATVFGPYQEDGSFKVAKLIDAANRPDSVRARHILISSGQLRPLTRAQAIADSLINLIKSGVSFDVLAMANSEDQGSAQVGGDLGWFPEGMMVVPFNNACFTAKKGDLTTAETIYGVHIIEVLEKSKDVRKYDIGIVDRAITASSTTNQKIYSEASQFAGNNNTYEQFNNSIASLKMNKRVANDVAPAQKTLPGLENPRSLIISLFSAEAGKIILDANQQAVFEIGDTYVVAYCTRVQEEGLAPLKDVVNDVRFALLKDKKAEIIADEYEKNGGEGKTLDDIARQMGLVVEEATQINFRSYTIPNIGSEPALISAASSARQNVVSGPVKGNNGVFMINVNSVTTPPEQDLKLLKDRLLATYQMRGTYEAYEALRKSANIVDKRYKFY
;
A
#
# COMPACT_ATOMS: atom_id res chain seq x y z
N MET A 1 62.20 45.03 -1.51
CA MET A 1 60.99 44.33 -1.30
C MET A 1 61.10 42.86 -1.71
N SER A 2 60.90 41.97 -0.80
CA SER A 2 61.15 40.52 -1.01
C SER A 2 60.12 39.94 -1.96
N ALA A 3 60.56 39.05 -2.88
CA ALA A 3 59.70 38.35 -3.83
C ALA A 3 58.50 37.64 -3.19
N ILE A 4 58.59 37.29 -1.90
CA ILE A 4 57.58 36.64 -1.10
C ILE A 4 56.41 37.60 -0.77
N GLN A 5 56.68 38.92 -0.60
CA GLN A 5 55.64 39.90 -0.32
C GLN A 5 54.77 40.19 -1.57
N PHE A 6 55.41 40.22 -2.75
CA PHE A 6 54.73 40.40 -4.04
C PHE A 6 53.83 39.18 -4.40
N LEU A 7 54.30 37.96 -4.08
CA LEU A 7 53.49 36.75 -4.27
C LEU A 7 52.29 36.73 -3.33
N ARG A 8 52.38 37.19 -2.08
CA ARG A 8 51.32 37.15 -1.09
C ARG A 8 50.21 38.16 -1.36
N GLU A 9 50.50 39.33 -1.95
CA GLU A 9 49.51 40.35 -2.31
C GLU A 9 48.77 40.04 -3.62
N LYS A 10 49.41 39.33 -4.57
CA LYS A 10 48.76 38.95 -5.84
C LYS A 10 48.22 37.53 -5.88
N ALA A 11 48.65 36.64 -4.99
CA ALA A 11 48.16 35.26 -4.93
C ALA A 11 46.65 35.20 -4.59
N GLY A 12 46.14 36.09 -3.74
CA GLY A 12 44.72 36.17 -3.42
C GLY A 12 43.86 36.54 -4.62
N VAL A 13 44.29 37.47 -5.45
CA VAL A 13 43.59 37.87 -6.69
C VAL A 13 43.71 36.77 -7.74
N PHE A 14 44.86 36.09 -7.84
CA PHE A 14 45.08 34.99 -8.78
C PHE A 14 44.21 33.75 -8.42
N VAL A 15 44.13 33.43 -7.14
CA VAL A 15 43.24 32.34 -6.63
C VAL A 15 41.77 32.71 -6.83
N ALA A 16 41.39 33.97 -6.57
CA ALA A 16 39.99 34.42 -6.81
C ALA A 16 39.62 34.37 -8.30
N VAL A 17 40.55 34.73 -9.20
CA VAL A 17 40.36 34.64 -10.65
C VAL A 17 40.28 33.18 -11.11
N ILE A 18 41.11 32.29 -10.58
CA ILE A 18 41.03 30.84 -10.91
C ILE A 18 39.73 30.24 -10.41
N ILE A 19 39.28 30.55 -9.18
CA ILE A 19 38.04 30.09 -8.64
C ILE A 19 36.84 30.67 -9.43
N GLY A 20 36.91 31.96 -9.76
CA GLY A 20 35.91 32.63 -10.61
C GLY A 20 35.84 32.03 -12.01
N LEU A 21 36.98 31.70 -12.61
CA LEU A 21 37.04 31.03 -13.91
C LEU A 21 36.59 29.58 -13.85
N ALA A 22 36.89 28.86 -12.79
CA ALA A 22 36.41 27.49 -12.56
C ALA A 22 34.89 27.46 -12.35
N LEU A 23 34.33 28.38 -11.56
CA LEU A 23 32.88 28.54 -11.38
C LEU A 23 32.19 28.99 -12.67
N PHE A 24 32.83 29.92 -13.42
CA PHE A 24 32.30 30.35 -14.73
C PHE A 24 32.33 29.21 -15.75
N LEU A 25 33.39 28.43 -15.82
CA LEU A 25 33.47 27.24 -16.69
C LEU A 25 32.49 26.15 -16.25
N PHE A 26 32.23 26.00 -14.98
CA PHE A 26 31.23 25.09 -14.44
C PHE A 26 29.82 25.53 -14.84
N VAL A 27 29.46 26.80 -14.68
CA VAL A 27 28.18 27.37 -15.09
C VAL A 27 28.03 27.35 -16.62
N VAL A 28 29.07 27.69 -17.38
CA VAL A 28 29.07 27.62 -18.85
C VAL A 28 28.98 26.17 -19.34
N SER A 29 29.67 25.24 -18.66
CA SER A 29 29.56 23.80 -18.94
C SER A 29 28.13 23.27 -18.70
N ASP A 30 27.43 23.80 -17.68
CA ASP A 30 26.06 23.44 -17.38
C ASP A 30 25.06 24.08 -18.39
N PHE A 31 25.34 25.29 -18.85
CA PHE A 31 24.48 26.02 -19.78
C PHE A 31 24.66 25.63 -21.25
N PHE A 32 25.88 25.27 -21.68
CA PHE A 32 26.21 24.85 -23.06
C PHE A 32 26.45 23.34 -23.21
N GLY A 33 26.53 22.60 -22.09
CA GLY A 33 26.75 21.16 -22.03
C GLY A 33 25.50 20.33 -22.24
N GLY A 34 24.67 20.71 -23.20
CA GLY A 34 23.57 19.87 -23.66
C GLY A 34 24.10 18.52 -24.14
N GLY A 35 24.17 17.53 -23.25
CA GLY A 35 24.15 16.12 -23.63
C GLY A 35 25.47 15.45 -23.98
N THR A 36 26.49 15.48 -23.13
CA THR A 36 27.57 14.51 -23.23
C THR A 36 27.23 13.23 -22.44
N GLY A 37 27.61 12.06 -22.98
CA GLY A 37 27.18 10.73 -22.54
C GLY A 37 27.37 10.37 -21.05
N GLN A 38 28.07 11.21 -20.29
CA GLN A 38 28.27 11.04 -18.85
C GLN A 38 27.03 11.46 -18.05
N ASN A 39 26.35 12.57 -18.43
CA ASN A 39 25.08 12.99 -17.83
C ASN A 39 23.93 12.02 -18.17
N ARG A 40 23.99 11.38 -19.33
CA ARG A 40 23.04 10.31 -19.70
C ARG A 40 23.24 9.06 -18.83
N ARG A 41 24.46 8.71 -18.44
CA ARG A 41 24.75 7.57 -17.57
C ARG A 41 24.30 7.83 -16.12
N ILE A 42 24.59 9.01 -15.60
CA ILE A 42 24.17 9.45 -14.25
C ILE A 42 22.62 9.56 -14.20
N ARG A 43 22.01 10.18 -15.21
CA ARG A 43 20.54 10.24 -15.35
C ARG A 43 19.89 8.86 -15.32
N LYS A 44 20.46 7.88 -16.01
CA LYS A 44 19.92 6.51 -16.09
C LYS A 44 19.98 5.76 -14.75
N TYR A 45 20.90 6.14 -13.86
CA TYR A 45 21.05 5.51 -12.53
C TYR A 45 20.00 6.00 -11.52
N TYR A 46 19.53 7.25 -11.63
CA TYR A 46 18.55 7.85 -10.71
C TYR A 46 17.16 8.01 -11.31
N GLU A 47 16.88 7.32 -12.42
CA GLU A 47 15.62 7.35 -13.12
C GLU A 47 14.62 6.42 -12.44
N LEU A 48 13.64 7.02 -11.74
CA LEU A 48 12.54 6.29 -11.11
C LEU A 48 11.46 5.85 -12.12
N GLY A 49 11.31 6.58 -13.22
CA GLY A 49 10.35 6.30 -14.27
C GLY A 49 10.19 7.43 -15.26
N GLU A 50 9.22 7.26 -16.17
CA GLU A 50 8.80 8.24 -17.18
C GLU A 50 7.28 8.30 -17.20
N ILE A 51 6.71 9.50 -17.24
CA ILE A 51 5.27 9.73 -17.31
C ILE A 51 5.01 10.73 -18.43
N ALA A 52 4.25 10.33 -19.46
CA ALA A 52 3.88 11.19 -20.60
C ALA A 52 5.09 11.87 -21.28
N GLY A 53 6.23 11.19 -21.36
CA GLY A 53 7.47 11.72 -21.92
C GLY A 53 8.32 12.56 -20.96
N GLU A 54 7.86 12.79 -19.74
CA GLU A 54 8.60 13.50 -18.70
C GLU A 54 9.30 12.49 -17.76
N TYR A 55 10.58 12.77 -17.52
CA TYR A 55 11.42 11.99 -16.63
C TYR A 55 11.09 12.28 -15.16
N ILE A 56 11.00 11.22 -14.35
CA ILE A 56 10.81 11.29 -12.90
C ILE A 56 12.10 10.89 -12.20
N SER A 57 12.69 11.82 -11.44
CA SER A 57 13.89 11.56 -10.66
C SER A 57 13.56 10.89 -9.32
N TYR A 58 14.46 10.04 -8.83
CA TYR A 58 14.39 9.48 -7.49
C TYR A 58 14.30 10.58 -6.42
N GLN A 59 15.07 11.65 -6.59
CA GLN A 59 15.14 12.75 -5.62
C GLN A 59 13.81 13.50 -5.50
N ASP A 60 13.17 13.88 -6.62
CA ASP A 60 11.87 14.57 -6.61
C ASP A 60 10.77 13.70 -6.00
N PHE A 61 10.79 12.41 -6.33
CA PHE A 61 9.85 11.45 -5.76
C PHE A 61 10.03 11.28 -4.24
N GLU A 62 11.28 11.08 -3.79
CA GLU A 62 11.58 10.87 -2.37
C GLU A 62 11.28 12.12 -1.54
N GLU A 63 11.55 13.33 -2.07
CA GLU A 63 11.17 14.57 -1.41
C GLU A 63 9.67 14.65 -1.17
N ARG A 64 8.86 14.26 -2.15
CA ARG A 64 7.39 14.21 -2.02
C ARG A 64 6.95 13.14 -1.02
N VAL A 65 7.60 11.98 -1.02
CA VAL A 65 7.34 10.92 -0.03
C VAL A 65 7.62 11.43 1.38
N GLN A 66 8.77 12.05 1.61
CA GLN A 66 9.13 12.58 2.94
C GLN A 66 8.18 13.70 3.38
N ASN A 67 7.78 14.59 2.47
CA ASN A 67 6.80 15.62 2.77
C ASN A 67 5.46 15.00 3.22
N LEU A 68 4.99 13.96 2.53
CA LEU A 68 3.74 13.29 2.90
C LEU A 68 3.88 12.52 4.23
N VAL A 69 5.03 11.90 4.48
CA VAL A 69 5.36 11.26 5.77
C VAL A 69 5.27 12.29 6.93
N GLU A 70 5.82 13.48 6.74
CA GLU A 70 5.71 14.56 7.75
C GLU A 70 4.25 14.96 8.00
N ILE A 71 3.45 15.09 6.94
CA ILE A 71 2.01 15.38 7.07
C ILE A 71 1.29 14.30 7.88
N TYR A 72 1.57 13.01 7.63
CA TYR A 72 0.98 11.91 8.40
C TYR A 72 1.37 11.97 9.88
N LYS A 73 2.64 12.29 10.19
CA LYS A 73 3.09 12.50 11.58
C LYS A 73 2.39 13.67 12.26
N LEU A 74 2.24 14.80 11.56
CA LEU A 74 1.52 15.97 12.05
C LEU A 74 0.03 15.70 12.24
N SER A 75 -0.55 14.79 11.48
CA SER A 75 -1.95 14.35 11.63
C SER A 75 -2.17 13.35 12.78
N GLY A 76 -1.14 13.09 13.61
CA GLY A 76 -1.24 12.25 14.80
C GLY A 76 -0.79 10.80 14.63
N MET A 77 -0.25 10.41 13.48
CA MET A 77 0.32 9.07 13.26
C MET A 77 1.75 9.02 13.83
N ALA A 78 1.88 8.60 15.09
CA ALA A 78 3.14 8.64 15.82
C ALA A 78 4.21 7.68 15.25
N THR A 79 3.79 6.55 14.68
CA THR A 79 4.69 5.53 14.12
C THR A 79 4.34 5.27 12.67
N ILE A 80 5.32 5.36 11.79
CA ILE A 80 5.19 5.03 10.37
C ILE A 80 6.07 3.81 10.14
N ASP A 81 5.44 2.66 10.02
CA ASP A 81 6.10 1.41 9.66
C ASP A 81 6.33 1.29 8.14
N GLU A 82 7.02 0.25 7.71
CA GLU A 82 7.33 0.04 6.28
C GLU A 82 6.07 -0.13 5.43
N SER A 83 5.00 -0.70 5.96
CA SER A 83 3.73 -0.87 5.25
C SER A 83 3.07 0.48 4.96
N VAL A 84 3.12 1.41 5.91
CA VAL A 84 2.64 2.78 5.74
C VAL A 84 3.54 3.55 4.75
N TYR A 85 4.87 3.40 4.83
CA TYR A 85 5.80 3.96 3.85
C TYR A 85 5.49 3.51 2.42
N GLU A 86 5.23 2.22 2.24
CA GLU A 86 4.87 1.65 0.95
C GLU A 86 3.56 2.25 0.40
N SER A 87 2.56 2.41 1.26
CA SER A 87 1.30 3.05 0.90
C SER A 87 1.51 4.52 0.48
N ILE A 88 2.35 5.25 1.22
CA ILE A 88 2.72 6.63 0.90
C ILE A 88 3.45 6.71 -0.45
N ARG A 89 4.43 5.82 -0.72
CA ARG A 89 5.13 5.75 -2.01
C ARG A 89 4.16 5.52 -3.17
N GLU A 90 3.21 4.61 -2.99
CA GLU A 90 2.18 4.37 -4.01
C GLU A 90 1.28 5.59 -4.22
N GLN A 91 0.83 6.22 -3.14
CA GLN A 91 0.01 7.43 -3.20
C GLN A 91 0.72 8.56 -3.95
N VAL A 92 1.99 8.84 -3.61
CA VAL A 92 2.82 9.85 -4.27
C VAL A 92 3.00 9.54 -5.75
N TRP A 93 3.26 8.28 -6.12
CA TRP A 93 3.38 7.89 -7.51
C TRP A 93 2.10 8.12 -8.31
N GLN A 94 0.95 7.69 -7.77
CA GLN A 94 -0.35 7.90 -8.44
C GLN A 94 -0.68 9.39 -8.55
N GLN A 95 -0.31 10.19 -7.57
CA GLN A 95 -0.46 11.65 -7.62
C GLN A 95 0.41 12.24 -8.73
N MET A 96 1.69 11.89 -8.81
CA MET A 96 2.61 12.35 -9.87
C MET A 96 2.13 11.93 -11.26
N VAL A 97 1.65 10.69 -11.42
CA VAL A 97 1.05 10.20 -12.68
C VAL A 97 -0.14 11.08 -13.07
N ARG A 98 -1.03 11.36 -12.14
CA ARG A 98 -2.21 12.20 -12.39
C ARG A 98 -1.82 13.63 -12.76
N GLU A 99 -0.96 14.26 -11.97
CA GLU A 99 -0.46 15.62 -12.22
C GLU A 99 0.16 15.74 -13.62
N LYS A 100 1.13 14.88 -13.94
CA LYS A 100 1.85 14.95 -15.22
C LYS A 100 0.94 14.74 -16.45
N ILE A 101 -0.03 13.85 -16.33
CA ILE A 101 -1.01 13.59 -17.41
C ILE A 101 -1.97 14.77 -17.58
N GLN A 102 -2.47 15.33 -16.48
CA GLN A 102 -3.49 16.37 -16.50
C GLN A 102 -2.92 17.77 -16.73
N ASP A 103 -1.72 18.07 -16.23
CA ASP A 103 -1.08 19.40 -16.41
C ASP A 103 -0.99 19.84 -17.87
N ASN A 104 -0.67 18.92 -18.76
CA ASN A 104 -0.64 19.19 -20.19
C ASN A 104 -2.03 19.57 -20.72
N GLN A 105 -3.08 18.92 -20.20
CA GLN A 105 -4.46 19.24 -20.59
C GLN A 105 -4.89 20.60 -20.03
N TYR A 106 -4.55 20.89 -18.78
CA TYR A 106 -4.87 22.17 -18.14
C TYR A 106 -4.21 23.35 -18.89
N LYS A 107 -2.93 23.22 -19.23
CA LYS A 107 -2.19 24.22 -20.01
C LYS A 107 -2.81 24.45 -21.40
N ASN A 108 -3.13 23.36 -22.10
CA ASN A 108 -3.69 23.43 -23.45
C ASN A 108 -5.10 24.04 -23.47
N LEU A 109 -5.88 23.85 -22.43
CA LEU A 109 -7.25 24.36 -22.28
C LEU A 109 -7.32 25.70 -21.56
N GLY A 110 -6.19 26.23 -21.05
CA GLY A 110 -6.16 27.47 -20.28
C GLY A 110 -6.89 27.35 -18.92
N ILE A 111 -6.93 26.12 -18.35
CA ILE A 111 -7.52 25.90 -17.03
C ILE A 111 -6.52 26.36 -15.96
N GLY A 112 -6.98 27.25 -15.07
CA GLY A 112 -6.21 27.73 -13.94
C GLY A 112 -7.15 28.08 -12.77
N VAL A 113 -6.57 28.32 -11.60
CA VAL A 113 -7.25 28.79 -10.38
C VAL A 113 -6.57 30.08 -9.97
N SER A 114 -7.33 31.16 -9.82
CA SER A 114 -6.80 32.45 -9.36
C SER A 114 -6.70 32.50 -7.84
N SER A 115 -5.92 33.44 -7.32
CA SER A 115 -5.81 33.67 -5.88
C SER A 115 -7.17 34.02 -5.24
N GLU A 116 -7.97 34.83 -5.92
CA GLU A 116 -9.32 35.19 -5.43
C GLU A 116 -10.24 33.95 -5.39
N GLU A 117 -10.07 33.00 -6.29
CA GLU A 117 -10.82 31.75 -6.28
C GLU A 117 -10.35 30.83 -5.14
N VAL A 118 -9.05 30.81 -4.83
CA VAL A 118 -8.52 30.09 -3.65
C VAL A 118 -9.08 30.72 -2.36
N ASP A 119 -9.07 32.05 -2.26
CA ASP A 119 -9.64 32.78 -1.11
C ASP A 119 -11.13 32.43 -0.90
N GLU A 120 -11.92 32.34 -1.97
CA GLU A 120 -13.33 31.92 -1.89
C GLU A 120 -13.48 30.43 -1.47
N LEU A 121 -12.60 29.54 -1.94
CA LEU A 121 -12.59 28.13 -1.55
C LEU A 121 -12.13 27.91 -0.10
N VAL A 122 -11.37 28.83 0.47
CA VAL A 122 -10.87 28.75 1.86
C VAL A 122 -11.76 29.54 2.81
N LEU A 123 -12.02 30.80 2.49
CA LEU A 123 -12.69 31.75 3.37
C LEU A 123 -14.11 32.14 2.93
N GLY A 124 -14.59 31.62 1.79
CA GLY A 124 -15.91 31.92 1.24
C GLY A 124 -17.07 31.33 2.05
N ASN A 125 -18.28 31.46 1.52
CA ASN A 125 -19.49 30.97 2.17
C ASN A 125 -19.64 29.42 2.05
N ASN A 126 -19.01 28.83 1.05
CA ASN A 126 -18.97 27.38 0.82
C ASN A 126 -17.52 26.91 0.72
N PRO A 127 -16.81 26.79 1.85
CA PRO A 127 -15.43 26.36 1.86
C PRO A 127 -15.26 24.97 1.24
N HIS A 128 -14.07 24.73 0.69
CA HIS A 128 -13.71 23.45 0.11
C HIS A 128 -13.87 22.30 1.14
N PRO A 129 -14.27 21.08 0.75
CA PRO A 129 -14.42 19.95 1.66
C PRO A 129 -13.19 19.68 2.55
N ILE A 130 -11.98 19.84 2.01
CA ILE A 130 -10.73 19.72 2.77
C ILE A 130 -10.69 20.74 3.91
N VAL A 131 -11.03 22.00 3.64
CA VAL A 131 -11.08 23.06 4.67
C VAL A 131 -12.14 22.73 5.71
N MET A 132 -13.31 22.29 5.26
CA MET A 132 -14.38 21.85 6.16
C MET A 132 -13.89 20.70 7.06
N GLN A 133 -13.22 19.71 6.52
CA GLN A 133 -12.72 18.57 7.28
C GLN A 133 -11.65 18.98 8.31
N LEU A 134 -10.71 19.85 7.93
CA LEU A 134 -9.60 20.27 8.81
C LEU A 134 -10.05 21.17 9.96
N PHE A 135 -11.10 22.00 9.75
CA PHE A 135 -11.53 23.02 10.68
C PHE A 135 -12.97 22.80 11.21
N THR A 136 -13.53 21.60 11.06
CA THR A 136 -14.74 21.19 11.76
C THR A 136 -14.38 20.64 13.12
N ASP A 137 -15.03 21.15 14.15
CA ASP A 137 -14.92 20.63 15.49
C ASP A 137 -15.52 19.22 15.53
N GLN A 138 -14.70 18.23 15.84
CA GLN A 138 -15.11 16.82 15.81
C GLN A 138 -16.16 16.47 16.88
N SER A 139 -16.24 17.25 17.96
CA SER A 139 -17.19 17.02 19.03
C SER A 139 -18.59 17.59 18.73
N THR A 140 -18.64 18.73 18.04
CA THR A 140 -19.89 19.44 17.73
C THR A 140 -20.34 19.22 16.29
N GLY A 141 -19.46 18.76 15.40
CA GLY A 141 -19.71 18.66 13.97
C GLY A 141 -19.86 20.00 13.26
N VAL A 142 -19.51 21.12 13.92
CA VAL A 142 -19.67 22.48 13.39
C VAL A 142 -18.35 23.03 12.86
N PHE A 143 -18.38 23.59 11.66
CA PHE A 143 -17.23 24.25 11.07
C PHE A 143 -16.85 25.50 11.86
N ASN A 144 -15.58 25.56 12.31
CA ASN A 144 -15.07 26.66 13.15
C ASN A 144 -14.25 27.67 12.32
N ARG A 145 -14.96 28.62 11.71
CA ARG A 145 -14.32 29.67 10.90
C ARG A 145 -13.33 30.55 11.70
N SER A 146 -13.58 30.77 12.97
CA SER A 146 -12.67 31.54 13.81
C SER A 146 -11.35 30.85 14.04
N PHE A 147 -11.39 29.54 14.19
CA PHE A 147 -10.18 28.72 14.29
C PHE A 147 -9.36 28.75 13.00
N LEU A 148 -10.00 28.57 11.83
CA LEU A 148 -9.34 28.72 10.53
C LEU A 148 -8.65 30.06 10.38
N VAL A 149 -9.36 31.19 10.65
CA VAL A 149 -8.79 32.52 10.51
C VAL A 149 -7.61 32.74 11.46
N ASN A 150 -7.69 32.25 12.69
CA ASN A 150 -6.58 32.33 13.65
C ASN A 150 -5.39 31.46 13.22
N PHE A 151 -5.64 30.28 12.70
CA PHE A 151 -4.61 29.40 12.14
C PHE A 151 -3.88 30.11 10.99
N LEU A 152 -4.60 30.65 10.01
CA LEU A 152 -4.02 31.35 8.87
C LEU A 152 -3.19 32.60 9.27
N LYS A 153 -3.50 33.26 10.38
CA LYS A 153 -2.68 34.37 10.91
C LYS A 153 -1.36 33.90 11.54
N GLN A 154 -1.27 32.62 11.94
CA GLN A 154 -0.11 32.06 12.61
C GLN A 154 0.87 31.36 11.65
N ILE A 155 0.44 31.00 10.45
CA ILE A 155 1.27 30.24 9.49
C ILE A 155 2.56 30.96 9.08
N ASP A 156 2.59 32.30 9.10
CA ASP A 156 3.81 33.04 8.77
C ASP A 156 4.87 33.00 9.87
N ILE A 157 4.49 32.59 11.07
CA ILE A 157 5.36 32.54 12.27
C ILE A 157 5.79 31.09 12.54
N ASP A 158 4.96 30.12 12.18
CA ASP A 158 5.19 28.68 12.38
C ASP A 158 5.47 27.97 11.05
N GLU A 159 6.73 27.66 10.79
CA GLU A 159 7.16 26.96 9.55
C GLU A 159 6.54 25.56 9.40
N THR A 160 6.17 24.90 10.49
CA THR A 160 5.51 23.59 10.45
C THR A 160 4.06 23.74 10.02
N ALA A 161 3.34 24.69 10.65
CA ALA A 161 1.95 25.03 10.27
C ALA A 161 1.89 25.51 8.82
N LYS A 162 2.90 26.28 8.37
CA LYS A 162 3.01 26.76 6.99
C LYS A 162 3.17 25.62 5.98
N ARG A 163 4.07 24.66 6.23
CA ARG A 163 4.24 23.48 5.35
C ARG A 163 2.97 22.64 5.29
N TYR A 164 2.34 22.42 6.43
CA TYR A 164 1.06 21.72 6.53
C TYR A 164 -0.03 22.42 5.70
N TRP A 165 -0.16 23.73 5.83
CA TRP A 165 -1.13 24.51 5.08
C TRP A 165 -0.86 24.49 3.57
N LEU A 166 0.38 24.74 3.14
CA LEU A 166 0.75 24.74 1.73
C LEU A 166 0.47 23.40 1.03
N PHE A 167 0.60 22.30 1.75
CA PHE A 167 0.21 21.00 1.24
C PHE A 167 -1.29 20.94 0.91
N PHE A 168 -2.15 21.31 1.85
CA PHE A 168 -3.60 21.29 1.64
C PHE A 168 -4.07 22.36 0.64
N GLU A 169 -3.46 23.52 0.62
CA GLU A 169 -3.75 24.56 -0.38
C GLU A 169 -3.47 24.05 -1.80
N ASN A 170 -2.35 23.37 -2.01
CA ASN A 170 -2.05 22.73 -3.29
C ASN A 170 -3.09 21.64 -3.64
N GLU A 171 -3.52 20.83 -2.68
CA GLU A 171 -4.57 19.85 -2.91
C GLU A 171 -5.91 20.51 -3.29
N ILE A 172 -6.27 21.60 -2.66
CA ILE A 172 -7.48 22.39 -2.99
C ILE A 172 -7.39 22.93 -4.43
N VAL A 173 -6.24 23.51 -4.81
CA VAL A 173 -6.01 24.02 -6.17
C VAL A 173 -6.09 22.89 -7.20
N ASN A 174 -5.45 21.75 -6.94
CA ASN A 174 -5.45 20.59 -7.82
C ASN A 174 -6.86 20.00 -7.98
N ASP A 175 -7.60 19.86 -6.88
CA ASP A 175 -8.99 19.39 -6.92
C ASP A 175 -9.86 20.35 -7.72
N ARG A 176 -9.67 21.66 -7.54
CA ARG A 176 -10.42 22.68 -8.27
C ARG A 176 -10.13 22.65 -9.79
N MET A 177 -8.86 22.49 -10.19
CA MET A 177 -8.49 22.31 -11.61
C MET A 177 -9.11 21.06 -12.19
N ASN A 178 -9.04 19.94 -11.45
CA ASN A 178 -9.67 18.68 -11.87
C ASN A 178 -11.20 18.82 -12.00
N THR A 179 -11.83 19.49 -11.05
CA THR A 179 -13.28 19.78 -11.09
C THR A 179 -13.64 20.62 -12.32
N LYS A 180 -12.87 21.66 -12.67
CA LYS A 180 -13.07 22.45 -13.90
C LYS A 180 -12.94 21.62 -15.15
N TYR A 181 -11.89 20.79 -15.23
CA TYR A 181 -11.68 19.89 -16.35
C TYR A 181 -12.82 18.87 -16.50
N ASN A 182 -13.20 18.21 -15.42
CA ASN A 182 -14.29 17.23 -15.42
C ASN A 182 -15.63 17.86 -15.79
N ASN A 183 -15.86 19.11 -15.37
CA ASN A 183 -17.04 19.86 -15.77
C ASN A 183 -17.04 20.17 -17.28
N LEU A 184 -15.89 20.50 -17.87
CA LEU A 184 -15.80 20.71 -19.32
C LEU A 184 -16.09 19.40 -20.09
N VAL A 185 -15.51 18.28 -19.66
CA VAL A 185 -15.78 16.96 -20.25
C VAL A 185 -17.26 16.62 -20.10
N SER A 186 -17.79 16.68 -18.89
CA SER A 186 -19.17 16.29 -18.57
C SER A 186 -20.20 17.16 -19.33
N LYS A 187 -20.02 18.47 -19.34
CA LYS A 187 -20.93 19.41 -20.03
C LYS A 187 -20.78 19.40 -21.55
N GLY A 188 -19.64 18.90 -22.07
CA GLY A 188 -19.44 18.68 -23.49
C GLY A 188 -20.21 17.46 -24.01
N LEU A 189 -20.64 16.56 -23.15
CA LEU A 189 -21.42 15.38 -23.52
C LEU A 189 -22.88 15.74 -23.75
N TYR A 190 -23.44 15.19 -24.82
CA TYR A 190 -24.87 15.32 -25.13
C TYR A 190 -25.41 14.00 -25.69
N VAL A 191 -26.70 13.81 -25.59
CA VAL A 191 -27.41 12.67 -26.12
C VAL A 191 -28.47 13.13 -27.12
N THR A 192 -28.38 12.61 -28.35
CA THR A 192 -29.43 12.85 -29.35
C THR A 192 -30.66 11.98 -29.08
N SER A 193 -31.81 12.40 -29.61
CA SER A 193 -33.05 11.59 -29.50
C SER A 193 -32.85 10.19 -30.09
N LYS A 194 -32.18 10.08 -31.21
CA LYS A 194 -31.91 8.78 -31.85
C LYS A 194 -30.98 7.88 -31.02
N GLN A 195 -29.99 8.45 -30.35
CA GLN A 195 -29.14 7.65 -29.42
C GLN A 195 -29.96 7.11 -28.26
N ALA A 196 -30.83 7.93 -27.68
CA ALA A 196 -31.68 7.49 -26.55
C ALA A 196 -32.69 6.41 -26.97
N GLU A 197 -33.32 6.58 -28.12
CA GLU A 197 -34.21 5.57 -28.73
C GLU A 197 -33.46 4.26 -29.00
N PHE A 198 -32.26 4.35 -29.59
CA PHE A 198 -31.44 3.19 -29.93
C PHE A 198 -30.93 2.47 -28.66
N ASP A 199 -30.43 3.21 -27.67
CA ASP A 199 -30.01 2.63 -26.38
C ASP A 199 -31.20 1.95 -25.67
N ASN A 200 -32.37 2.59 -25.67
CA ASN A 200 -33.58 1.99 -25.11
C ASN A 200 -33.97 0.72 -25.85
N MET A 201 -33.93 0.73 -27.19
CA MET A 201 -34.21 -0.45 -28.01
C MET A 201 -33.27 -1.61 -27.65
N LEU A 202 -31.96 -1.38 -27.55
CA LEU A 202 -30.96 -2.41 -27.22
C LEU A 202 -31.18 -2.99 -25.81
N ASN A 203 -31.66 -2.16 -24.88
CA ASN A 203 -31.84 -2.56 -23.48
C ASN A 203 -33.17 -3.23 -23.21
N SER A 204 -34.21 -2.85 -23.93
CA SER A 204 -35.57 -3.16 -23.62
C SER A 204 -36.20 -4.19 -24.55
N ASN A 205 -35.78 -4.24 -25.82
CA ASN A 205 -36.24 -5.27 -26.73
C ASN A 205 -35.70 -6.62 -26.33
N THR A 206 -36.57 -7.61 -26.25
CA THR A 206 -36.18 -9.01 -26.08
C THR A 206 -36.50 -9.80 -27.33
N VAL A 207 -35.68 -10.77 -27.63
CA VAL A 207 -35.87 -11.67 -28.76
C VAL A 207 -35.96 -13.10 -28.26
N ASP A 208 -36.93 -13.85 -28.84
CA ASP A 208 -36.99 -15.29 -28.76
C ASP A 208 -36.53 -15.86 -30.09
N PHE A 209 -35.59 -16.78 -30.06
CA PHE A 209 -35.02 -17.36 -31.27
C PHE A 209 -34.71 -18.84 -31.12
N SER A 210 -34.85 -19.56 -32.22
CA SER A 210 -34.37 -20.92 -32.32
C SER A 210 -32.95 -20.89 -32.92
N TYR A 211 -32.12 -21.82 -32.51
CA TYR A 211 -30.75 -21.94 -33.03
C TYR A 211 -30.33 -23.40 -33.18
N ILE A 212 -29.37 -23.64 -34.08
CA ILE A 212 -28.59 -24.87 -34.13
C ILE A 212 -27.12 -24.51 -33.93
N MET A 213 -26.43 -25.37 -33.20
CA MET A 213 -25.00 -25.19 -32.92
C MET A 213 -24.21 -26.41 -33.39
N LYS A 214 -23.13 -26.16 -34.15
CA LYS A 214 -22.09 -27.15 -34.37
C LYS A 214 -20.85 -26.77 -33.58
N ASN A 215 -20.54 -27.61 -32.56
CA ASN A 215 -19.42 -27.36 -31.66
C ASN A 215 -18.07 -27.56 -32.39
N TYR A 216 -17.05 -26.76 -32.02
CA TYR A 216 -15.70 -26.88 -32.56
C TYR A 216 -15.08 -28.27 -32.34
N ALA A 217 -15.43 -28.96 -31.25
CA ALA A 217 -14.97 -30.32 -30.97
C ALA A 217 -15.45 -31.36 -31.99
N SER A 218 -16.51 -31.04 -32.76
CA SER A 218 -17.00 -31.93 -33.83
C SER A 218 -16.05 -32.02 -35.03
N VAL A 219 -15.13 -31.05 -35.18
CA VAL A 219 -14.09 -31.06 -36.24
C VAL A 219 -12.79 -31.57 -35.62
N PRO A 220 -12.27 -32.78 -36.04
CA PRO A 220 -11.02 -33.28 -35.50
C PRO A 220 -9.85 -32.37 -35.83
N ASP A 221 -8.95 -32.15 -34.87
CA ASP A 221 -7.74 -31.32 -35.06
C ASP A 221 -6.88 -31.80 -36.22
N SER A 222 -6.84 -33.12 -36.43
CA SER A 222 -6.09 -33.74 -37.53
C SER A 222 -6.60 -33.38 -38.92
N SER A 223 -7.85 -32.94 -39.04
CA SER A 223 -8.42 -32.52 -40.33
C SER A 223 -8.02 -31.09 -40.73
N VAL A 224 -7.49 -30.30 -39.78
CA VAL A 224 -7.12 -28.90 -39.97
C VAL A 224 -5.61 -28.82 -40.20
N LYS A 225 -5.19 -28.43 -41.42
CA LYS A 225 -3.78 -28.18 -41.72
C LYS A 225 -3.41 -26.74 -41.36
N ILE A 226 -2.38 -26.62 -40.51
CA ILE A 226 -1.79 -25.34 -40.09
C ILE A 226 -0.33 -25.35 -40.49
N SER A 227 0.04 -24.47 -41.45
CA SER A 227 1.43 -24.27 -41.86
C SER A 227 2.15 -23.27 -40.96
N GLN A 228 3.48 -23.21 -41.05
CA GLN A 228 4.28 -22.22 -40.36
C GLN A 228 3.93 -20.80 -40.82
N SER A 229 3.65 -20.62 -42.11
CA SER A 229 3.22 -19.30 -42.65
C SER A 229 1.86 -18.85 -42.10
N ASP A 230 0.95 -19.79 -41.82
CA ASP A 230 -0.35 -19.46 -41.21
C ASP A 230 -0.16 -18.96 -39.77
N LEU A 231 0.73 -19.61 -39.01
CA LEU A 231 1.06 -19.19 -37.64
C LEU A 231 1.68 -17.79 -37.63
N GLU A 232 2.61 -17.50 -38.53
CA GLU A 232 3.25 -16.20 -38.65
C GLU A 232 2.27 -15.11 -39.06
N ALA A 233 1.39 -15.41 -40.01
CA ALA A 233 0.36 -14.48 -40.48
C ALA A 233 -0.63 -14.15 -39.33
N TYR A 234 -1.11 -15.18 -38.63
CA TYR A 234 -2.02 -15.01 -37.49
C TYR A 234 -1.39 -14.22 -36.35
N TYR A 235 -0.17 -14.58 -35.95
CA TYR A 235 0.58 -13.87 -34.94
C TYR A 235 0.78 -12.39 -35.31
N ASN A 236 1.18 -12.09 -36.53
CA ASN A 236 1.39 -10.73 -37.01
C ASN A 236 0.12 -9.91 -36.99
N ALA A 237 -1.03 -10.50 -37.34
CA ALA A 237 -2.34 -9.83 -37.29
C ALA A 237 -2.81 -9.55 -35.86
N HIS A 238 -2.39 -10.38 -34.89
CA HIS A 238 -2.88 -10.34 -33.52
C HIS A 238 -1.80 -10.02 -32.48
N LYS A 239 -0.71 -9.33 -32.85
CA LYS A 239 0.46 -9.02 -31.99
C LYS A 239 0.10 -8.46 -30.63
N ASN A 240 -0.94 -7.61 -30.57
CA ASN A 240 -1.34 -6.98 -29.32
C ASN A 240 -1.85 -7.98 -28.25
N ASN A 241 -2.31 -9.18 -28.68
CA ASN A 241 -2.78 -10.22 -27.77
C ASN A 241 -1.62 -11.00 -27.11
N TYR A 242 -0.39 -10.82 -27.62
CA TYR A 242 0.81 -11.52 -27.16
C TYR A 242 1.82 -10.61 -26.45
N LYS A 243 1.35 -9.47 -25.95
CA LYS A 243 2.14 -8.65 -25.04
C LYS A 243 2.17 -9.29 -23.66
N ARG A 244 3.34 -9.29 -23.04
CA ARG A 244 3.59 -9.90 -21.73
C ARG A 244 4.37 -8.95 -20.82
N SER A 245 4.21 -9.11 -19.52
CA SER A 245 5.00 -8.41 -18.51
C SER A 245 6.34 -9.10 -18.27
N ALA A 246 7.29 -8.39 -17.67
CA ALA A 246 8.53 -8.99 -17.19
C ALA A 246 8.24 -9.95 -16.04
N LEU A 247 8.75 -11.18 -16.14
CA LEU A 247 8.62 -12.20 -15.09
C LEU A 247 9.94 -12.98 -14.95
N ARG A 248 10.18 -13.51 -13.75
CA ARG A 248 11.34 -14.35 -13.45
C ARG A 248 10.91 -15.58 -12.65
N ASP A 249 11.59 -16.70 -12.87
CA ASP A 249 11.49 -17.85 -11.98
C ASP A 249 12.76 -17.97 -11.17
N ILE A 250 12.62 -18.31 -9.90
CA ILE A 250 13.70 -18.39 -8.93
C ILE A 250 13.62 -19.69 -8.13
N GLU A 251 14.77 -20.29 -7.91
CA GLU A 251 14.95 -21.39 -6.97
C GLU A 251 16.00 -20.98 -5.94
N TYR A 252 15.78 -21.31 -4.67
CA TYR A 252 16.68 -20.91 -3.59
C TYR A 252 16.66 -21.86 -2.42
N VAL A 253 17.72 -21.78 -1.62
CA VAL A 253 17.86 -22.44 -0.31
C VAL A 253 18.11 -21.41 0.76
N THR A 254 17.73 -21.75 2.00
CA THR A 254 17.88 -20.90 3.19
C THR A 254 18.84 -21.53 4.17
N PHE A 255 19.56 -20.67 4.89
CA PHE A 255 20.42 -20.97 6.02
C PHE A 255 19.90 -20.13 7.19
N ASP A 256 19.10 -20.74 8.04
CA ASP A 256 18.42 -20.05 9.11
C ASP A 256 19.40 -19.67 10.23
N ILE A 257 19.34 -18.41 10.68
CA ILE A 257 20.20 -17.87 11.74
C ILE A 257 19.56 -18.25 13.07
N VAL A 258 19.89 -19.43 13.56
CA VAL A 258 19.40 -19.94 14.84
C VAL A 258 20.50 -19.93 15.90
N PRO A 259 20.20 -19.64 17.17
CA PRO A 259 21.17 -19.70 18.24
C PRO A 259 21.81 -21.08 18.35
N SER A 260 23.13 -21.12 18.50
CA SER A 260 23.89 -22.38 18.74
C SER A 260 23.74 -22.82 20.18
N GLU A 261 24.12 -24.09 20.46
CA GLU A 261 24.18 -24.58 21.85
C GLU A 261 25.06 -23.72 22.75
N ASN A 262 26.13 -23.11 22.23
CA ASN A 262 26.95 -22.19 22.99
C ASN A 262 26.23 -20.89 23.28
N ASP A 263 25.46 -20.33 22.34
CA ASP A 263 24.68 -19.11 22.57
C ASP A 263 23.61 -19.33 23.65
N ILE A 264 22.94 -20.48 23.62
CA ILE A 264 21.96 -20.87 24.65
C ILE A 264 22.65 -20.96 26.02
N LYS A 265 23.80 -21.62 26.06
CA LYS A 265 24.56 -21.78 27.29
C LYS A 265 25.09 -20.44 27.81
N ASP A 266 25.61 -19.60 26.96
CA ASP A 266 26.11 -18.27 27.34
C ASP A 266 24.97 -17.41 27.94
N ALA A 267 23.77 -17.49 27.39
CA ALA A 267 22.59 -16.80 27.90
C ALA A 267 22.17 -17.39 29.29
N GLU A 268 22.22 -18.72 29.43
CA GLU A 268 21.93 -19.43 30.71
C GLU A 268 22.96 -19.11 31.78
N ASP A 269 24.24 -19.14 31.44
CA ASP A 269 25.32 -18.80 32.35
C ASP A 269 25.27 -17.32 32.77
N TRP A 270 24.89 -16.43 31.85
CA TRP A 270 24.69 -15.02 32.15
C TRP A 270 23.55 -14.79 33.13
N ILE A 271 22.35 -15.36 32.87
CA ILE A 271 21.19 -15.15 33.75
C ILE A 271 21.39 -15.78 35.12
N THR A 272 22.12 -16.90 35.19
CA THR A 272 22.44 -17.58 36.44
C THR A 272 23.33 -16.73 37.37
N ARG A 273 24.36 -16.07 36.80
CA ARG A 273 25.20 -15.12 37.56
C ARG A 273 24.41 -13.88 37.95
N THR A 274 23.65 -13.33 37.02
CA THR A 274 22.83 -12.12 37.21
C THR A 274 21.76 -12.33 38.29
N LYS A 275 21.28 -13.55 38.49
CA LYS A 275 20.35 -13.90 39.58
C LYS A 275 20.92 -13.54 40.94
N GLU A 276 22.21 -13.86 41.22
CA GLU A 276 22.86 -13.56 42.49
C GLU A 276 23.03 -12.05 42.71
N GLU A 277 23.41 -11.34 41.64
CA GLU A 277 23.53 -9.88 41.66
C GLU A 277 22.17 -9.20 41.87
N PHE A 278 21.14 -9.69 41.22
CA PHE A 278 19.78 -9.19 41.35
C PHE A 278 19.20 -9.43 42.76
N ALA A 279 19.52 -10.58 43.36
CA ALA A 279 19.13 -10.86 44.73
C ALA A 279 19.75 -9.86 45.73
N ALA A 280 21.00 -9.46 45.49
CA ALA A 280 21.74 -8.50 46.30
C ALA A 280 21.43 -7.03 45.98
N ALA A 281 20.70 -6.73 44.92
CA ALA A 281 20.43 -5.36 44.46
C ALA A 281 19.60 -4.58 45.48
N VAL A 282 20.10 -3.40 45.90
CA VAL A 282 19.40 -2.48 46.81
C VAL A 282 18.18 -1.86 46.15
N ASN A 283 18.31 -1.53 44.85
CA ASN A 283 17.22 -1.01 44.02
C ASN A 283 16.96 -1.99 42.85
N PRO A 284 16.00 -2.93 43.01
CA PRO A 284 15.72 -3.92 41.97
C PRO A 284 15.29 -3.33 40.64
N VAL A 285 14.50 -2.26 40.64
CA VAL A 285 13.99 -1.61 39.41
C VAL A 285 15.13 -0.97 38.59
N GLU A 286 16.03 -0.27 39.28
CA GLU A 286 17.22 0.31 38.64
C GLU A 286 18.14 -0.78 38.07
N PHE A 287 18.33 -1.88 38.83
CA PHE A 287 19.10 -3.01 38.38
C PHE A 287 18.54 -3.61 37.08
N ILE A 288 17.22 -3.84 37.02
CA ILE A 288 16.56 -4.37 35.82
C ILE A 288 16.80 -3.44 34.64
N ASN A 289 16.56 -2.14 34.82
CA ASN A 289 16.68 -1.15 33.73
C ASN A 289 18.11 -1.00 33.21
N LEU A 290 19.13 -1.42 33.94
CA LEU A 290 20.54 -1.42 33.55
C LEU A 290 21.01 -2.76 32.97
N SER A 291 20.42 -3.88 33.36
CA SER A 291 20.95 -5.23 33.11
C SER A 291 20.09 -6.08 32.21
N ALA A 292 18.75 -5.92 32.25
CA ALA A 292 17.82 -6.73 31.44
C ALA A 292 17.72 -6.22 30.03
N ASP A 293 17.38 -7.12 29.09
CA ASP A 293 17.07 -6.76 27.69
C ASP A 293 15.75 -5.98 27.62
N THR A 294 14.80 -6.27 28.54
CA THR A 294 13.52 -5.57 28.67
C THR A 294 13.49 -4.67 29.91
N ARG A 295 13.11 -3.40 29.73
CA ARG A 295 12.96 -2.47 30.86
C ARG A 295 11.76 -2.79 31.72
N HIS A 296 11.89 -2.61 33.06
CA HIS A 296 10.79 -2.76 33.97
C HIS A 296 9.74 -1.66 33.80
N THR A 297 8.48 -2.07 33.78
CA THR A 297 7.32 -1.17 33.83
C THR A 297 6.63 -1.37 35.17
N SER A 298 6.65 -0.32 36.02
CA SER A 298 6.11 -0.40 37.40
C SER A 298 4.58 -0.39 37.41
N PHE A 299 3.97 -1.41 36.82
CA PHE A 299 2.53 -1.65 36.87
C PHE A 299 2.24 -2.87 37.72
N TYR A 300 1.16 -2.79 38.50
CA TYR A 300 0.67 -3.93 39.23
C TYR A 300 -0.31 -4.73 38.39
N VAL A 301 -0.08 -6.03 38.31
CA VAL A 301 -0.90 -6.98 37.54
C VAL A 301 -1.64 -7.93 38.45
N PRO A 302 -2.91 -8.28 38.17
CA PRO A 302 -3.64 -9.29 38.93
C PRO A 302 -3.08 -10.69 38.65
N LEU A 303 -3.37 -11.64 39.52
CA LEU A 303 -2.79 -12.98 39.48
C LEU A 303 -3.09 -13.73 38.15
N GLU A 304 -4.27 -13.50 37.61
CA GLU A 304 -4.71 -14.11 36.33
C GLU A 304 -3.85 -13.71 35.12
N ASP A 305 -3.30 -12.48 35.16
CA ASP A 305 -2.49 -11.93 34.06
C ASP A 305 -1.00 -12.26 34.22
N ILE A 306 -0.61 -12.87 35.34
CA ILE A 306 0.76 -13.31 35.58
C ILE A 306 1.00 -14.64 34.87
N SER A 307 2.17 -14.78 34.27
CA SER A 307 2.65 -16.03 33.68
C SER A 307 2.49 -17.20 34.66
N GLU A 308 2.03 -18.33 34.16
CA GLU A 308 1.78 -19.53 34.95
C GLU A 308 3.02 -19.96 35.75
N ASN A 309 4.21 -19.79 35.20
CA ASN A 309 5.48 -20.09 35.84
C ASN A 309 5.70 -19.29 37.13
N LEU A 310 5.11 -18.09 37.26
CA LEU A 310 5.33 -17.18 38.39
C LEU A 310 4.19 -17.15 39.38
N ARG A 311 3.01 -17.71 39.09
CA ARG A 311 1.81 -17.59 39.95
C ARG A 311 2.01 -18.09 41.36
N ASP A 312 2.65 -19.25 41.53
CA ASP A 312 2.88 -19.81 42.88
C ASP A 312 3.98 -19.06 43.62
N PHE A 313 4.99 -18.57 42.92
CA PHE A 313 6.02 -17.71 43.46
C PHE A 313 5.44 -16.41 44.05
N VAL A 314 4.64 -15.68 43.26
CA VAL A 314 4.10 -14.39 43.73
C VAL A 314 3.07 -14.52 44.84
N LYS A 315 2.33 -15.63 44.92
CA LYS A 315 1.41 -15.93 46.03
C LYS A 315 2.13 -16.07 47.37
N SER A 316 3.39 -16.45 47.38
CA SER A 316 4.18 -16.54 48.62
C SER A 316 4.46 -15.17 49.24
N GLU A 317 4.37 -14.10 48.43
CA GLU A 317 4.68 -12.71 48.79
C GLU A 317 6.11 -12.52 49.35
N ASP A 318 7.02 -13.44 49.03
CA ASP A 318 8.41 -13.33 49.41
C ASP A 318 9.17 -12.36 48.50
N LYS A 319 9.51 -11.18 49.06
CA LYS A 319 10.27 -10.13 48.35
C LYS A 319 11.79 -10.35 48.41
N ALA A 320 12.25 -11.29 49.21
CA ALA A 320 13.69 -11.54 49.38
C ALA A 320 14.24 -12.51 48.35
N THR A 321 13.43 -13.45 47.91
CA THR A 321 13.83 -14.51 46.99
C THR A 321 13.75 -14.06 45.53
N VAL A 322 14.72 -14.49 44.71
CA VAL A 322 14.69 -14.40 43.24
C VAL A 322 14.36 -15.76 42.66
N PHE A 323 13.22 -15.84 41.97
CA PHE A 323 12.75 -17.06 41.32
C PHE A 323 13.49 -17.31 39.99
N GLY A 324 13.66 -18.54 39.61
CA GLY A 324 14.32 -18.93 38.35
C GLY A 324 15.78 -19.40 38.57
N PRO A 325 16.62 -19.52 37.49
CA PRO A 325 16.24 -19.20 36.09
C PRO A 325 15.13 -20.09 35.54
N TYR A 326 14.31 -19.53 34.65
CA TYR A 326 13.33 -20.26 33.85
C TYR A 326 13.33 -19.73 32.40
N GLN A 327 12.88 -20.54 31.46
CA GLN A 327 12.81 -20.16 30.04
C GLN A 327 11.36 -19.86 29.65
N GLU A 328 11.16 -18.73 28.99
CA GLU A 328 9.87 -18.29 28.49
C GLU A 328 10.07 -17.28 27.34
N ASP A 329 9.23 -17.34 26.30
CA ASP A 329 9.25 -16.45 25.14
C ASP A 329 10.63 -16.27 24.50
N GLY A 330 11.40 -17.37 24.35
CA GLY A 330 12.73 -17.33 23.72
C GLY A 330 13.81 -16.65 24.56
N SER A 331 13.57 -16.43 25.87
CA SER A 331 14.50 -15.78 26.81
C SER A 331 14.69 -16.64 28.07
N PHE A 332 15.86 -16.56 28.67
CA PHE A 332 16.04 -16.95 30.07
C PHE A 332 15.65 -15.79 30.98
N LYS A 333 14.89 -16.07 32.04
CA LYS A 333 14.34 -15.07 32.95
C LYS A 333 14.60 -15.42 34.39
N VAL A 334 14.77 -14.40 35.22
CA VAL A 334 14.65 -14.48 36.68
C VAL A 334 13.71 -13.41 37.17
N ALA A 335 12.92 -13.72 38.20
CA ALA A 335 11.89 -12.83 38.70
C ALA A 335 12.03 -12.55 40.18
N LYS A 336 11.75 -11.32 40.60
CA LYS A 336 11.68 -10.90 41.99
C LYS A 336 10.39 -10.15 42.25
N LEU A 337 9.69 -10.47 43.33
CA LEU A 337 8.54 -9.69 43.74
C LEU A 337 9.01 -8.32 44.27
N ILE A 338 8.65 -7.24 43.56
CA ILE A 338 8.97 -5.87 43.98
C ILE A 338 7.98 -5.44 45.06
N ASP A 339 6.67 -5.57 44.76
CA ASP A 339 5.62 -5.23 45.70
C ASP A 339 4.35 -6.06 45.44
N ALA A 340 3.50 -6.12 46.51
CA ALA A 340 2.17 -6.72 46.42
C ALA A 340 1.19 -5.85 47.19
N ALA A 341 0.12 -5.42 46.56
CA ALA A 341 -0.84 -4.51 47.14
C ALA A 341 -2.29 -4.86 46.77
N ASN A 342 -3.23 -4.49 47.64
CA ASN A 342 -4.64 -4.47 47.26
C ASN A 342 -4.92 -3.16 46.53
N ARG A 343 -5.29 -3.22 45.26
CA ARG A 343 -5.52 -2.06 44.40
C ARG A 343 -6.81 -2.27 43.61
N PRO A 344 -7.52 -1.21 43.26
CA PRO A 344 -8.71 -1.36 42.40
C PRO A 344 -8.33 -2.04 41.10
N ASP A 345 -9.24 -2.83 40.55
CA ASP A 345 -9.04 -3.42 39.22
C ASP A 345 -9.04 -2.36 38.14
N SER A 346 -9.99 -1.41 38.21
CA SER A 346 -10.09 -0.26 37.32
C SER A 346 -10.46 1.02 38.07
N VAL A 347 -10.17 2.15 37.44
CA VAL A 347 -10.45 3.49 38.00
C VAL A 347 -11.16 4.31 36.94
N ARG A 348 -12.15 5.14 37.34
CA ARG A 348 -12.70 6.22 36.53
C ARG A 348 -12.16 7.55 37.03
N ALA A 349 -11.54 8.29 36.18
CA ALA A 349 -10.97 9.59 36.51
C ALA A 349 -11.26 10.61 35.42
N ARG A 350 -11.13 11.89 35.81
CA ARG A 350 -11.09 13.01 34.86
C ARG A 350 -9.83 13.81 35.06
N HIS A 351 -9.35 14.46 33.98
CA HIS A 351 -8.14 15.25 34.09
C HIS A 351 -8.16 16.56 33.32
N ILE A 352 -7.21 17.45 33.64
CA ILE A 352 -6.85 18.62 32.86
C ILE A 352 -5.37 18.51 32.57
N LEU A 353 -4.99 18.48 31.29
CA LEU A 353 -3.60 18.48 30.86
C LEU A 353 -3.13 19.90 30.57
N ILE A 354 -2.03 20.29 31.20
CA ILE A 354 -1.25 21.47 30.87
C ILE A 354 0.07 21.01 30.27
N SER A 355 0.18 21.05 28.96
CA SER A 355 1.35 20.54 28.23
C SER A 355 2.61 21.32 28.57
N SER A 356 3.75 20.62 28.58
CA SER A 356 5.08 21.23 28.69
C SER A 356 5.92 20.91 27.46
N GLY A 357 6.83 21.82 27.10
CA GLY A 357 7.68 21.67 25.93
C GLY A 357 8.60 22.87 25.74
N GLN A 358 9.14 23.06 24.54
CA GLN A 358 10.09 24.15 24.27
C GLN A 358 9.51 25.54 24.51
N LEU A 359 8.23 25.75 24.23
CA LEU A 359 7.57 27.03 24.41
C LEU A 359 7.00 27.25 25.82
N ARG A 360 6.79 26.17 26.58
CA ARG A 360 6.29 26.21 27.96
C ARG A 360 7.11 25.26 28.84
N PRO A 361 8.07 25.77 29.61
CA PRO A 361 8.80 24.97 30.58
C PRO A 361 7.89 24.31 31.59
N LEU A 362 8.26 23.12 32.10
CA LEU A 362 7.49 22.35 33.08
C LEU A 362 7.11 23.18 34.32
N THR A 363 8.00 24.04 34.81
CA THR A 363 7.75 24.94 35.94
C THR A 363 6.60 25.90 35.69
N ARG A 364 6.42 26.35 34.45
CA ARG A 364 5.29 27.24 34.07
C ARG A 364 3.98 26.45 33.94
N ALA A 365 4.06 25.22 33.40
CA ALA A 365 2.92 24.31 33.34
C ALA A 365 2.42 23.98 34.76
N GLN A 366 3.35 23.72 35.69
CA GLN A 366 3.06 23.49 37.12
C GLN A 366 2.37 24.70 37.76
N ALA A 367 2.85 25.93 37.54
CA ALA A 367 2.24 27.14 38.12
C ALA A 367 0.80 27.37 37.60
N ILE A 368 0.53 27.01 36.33
CA ILE A 368 -0.83 27.05 35.76
C ILE A 368 -1.70 25.97 36.43
N ALA A 369 -1.20 24.76 36.54
CA ALA A 369 -1.91 23.67 37.20
C ALA A 369 -2.27 24.01 38.66
N ASP A 370 -1.33 24.57 39.42
CA ASP A 370 -1.55 25.00 40.81
C ASP A 370 -2.65 26.08 40.87
N SER A 371 -2.67 27.01 39.91
CA SER A 371 -3.72 28.04 39.83
C SER A 371 -5.10 27.43 39.56
N LEU A 372 -5.20 26.47 38.66
CA LEU A 372 -6.44 25.75 38.34
C LEU A 372 -6.92 24.90 39.53
N ILE A 373 -6.00 24.23 40.23
CA ILE A 373 -6.31 23.50 41.46
C ILE A 373 -6.92 24.41 42.52
N ASN A 374 -6.39 25.64 42.72
CA ASN A 374 -6.93 26.59 43.62
C ASN A 374 -8.34 27.06 43.23
N LEU A 375 -8.63 27.23 41.95
CA LEU A 375 -9.96 27.53 41.44
C LEU A 375 -10.93 26.36 41.71
N ILE A 376 -10.53 25.14 41.46
CA ILE A 376 -11.34 23.94 41.76
C ILE A 376 -11.67 23.90 43.26
N LYS A 377 -10.66 24.08 44.14
CA LYS A 377 -10.84 24.13 45.60
C LYS A 377 -11.73 25.28 46.07
N SER A 378 -11.80 26.38 45.30
CA SER A 378 -12.70 27.50 45.61
C SER A 378 -14.14 27.29 45.11
N GLY A 379 -14.44 26.17 44.43
CA GLY A 379 -15.76 25.76 44.00
C GLY A 379 -16.05 25.99 42.50
N VAL A 380 -15.07 26.36 41.70
CA VAL A 380 -15.24 26.38 40.24
C VAL A 380 -15.33 24.94 39.71
N SER A 381 -16.29 24.68 38.81
CA SER A 381 -16.51 23.35 38.27
C SER A 381 -15.28 22.87 37.50
N PHE A 382 -14.87 21.62 37.78
CA PHE A 382 -13.77 20.94 37.10
C PHE A 382 -14.03 20.87 35.59
N ASP A 383 -15.25 20.49 35.17
CA ASP A 383 -15.65 20.34 33.79
C ASP A 383 -15.46 21.62 33.00
N VAL A 384 -15.87 22.78 33.59
CA VAL A 384 -15.72 24.10 32.97
C VAL A 384 -14.24 24.45 32.77
N LEU A 385 -13.41 24.15 33.80
CA LEU A 385 -11.97 24.38 33.70
C LEU A 385 -11.29 23.44 32.73
N ALA A 386 -11.73 22.18 32.63
CA ALA A 386 -11.24 21.22 31.66
C ALA A 386 -11.53 21.68 30.23
N MET A 387 -12.78 22.06 29.95
CA MET A 387 -13.17 22.58 28.62
C MET A 387 -12.41 23.82 28.21
N ALA A 388 -12.07 24.69 29.18
CA ALA A 388 -11.43 25.96 28.90
C ALA A 388 -9.89 25.89 28.86
N ASN A 389 -9.25 24.93 29.53
CA ASN A 389 -7.81 24.96 29.76
C ASN A 389 -7.10 23.64 29.44
N SER A 390 -7.81 22.50 29.32
CA SER A 390 -7.15 21.23 29.05
C SER A 390 -6.65 21.19 27.61
N GLU A 391 -5.40 20.80 27.45
CA GLU A 391 -4.74 20.58 26.18
C GLU A 391 -4.82 19.11 25.71
N ASP A 392 -5.48 18.26 26.49
CA ASP A 392 -5.93 16.94 26.00
C ASP A 392 -7.27 17.08 25.27
N GLN A 393 -7.20 17.21 23.94
CA GLN A 393 -8.37 17.41 23.10
C GLN A 393 -9.36 16.23 23.16
N GLY A 394 -8.89 15.03 23.49
CA GLY A 394 -9.71 13.83 23.56
C GLY A 394 -10.74 13.87 24.71
N SER A 395 -10.37 14.44 25.87
CA SER A 395 -11.23 14.50 27.05
C SER A 395 -11.73 15.91 27.40
N ALA A 396 -11.06 16.96 26.95
CA ALA A 396 -11.40 18.36 27.28
C ALA A 396 -12.89 18.67 27.06
N GLN A 397 -13.45 18.27 25.92
CA GLN A 397 -14.82 18.59 25.53
C GLN A 397 -15.91 17.87 26.34
N VAL A 398 -15.51 16.77 27.00
CA VAL A 398 -16.38 16.00 27.93
C VAL A 398 -16.04 16.28 29.39
N GLY A 399 -15.47 17.46 29.68
CA GLY A 399 -15.12 17.88 31.04
C GLY A 399 -13.92 17.15 31.63
N GLY A 400 -13.05 16.59 30.77
CA GLY A 400 -11.86 15.83 31.14
C GLY A 400 -12.10 14.38 31.50
N ASP A 401 -13.33 13.83 31.36
CA ASP A 401 -13.67 12.46 31.76
C ASP A 401 -13.01 11.46 30.81
N LEU A 402 -12.20 10.54 31.38
CA LEU A 402 -11.48 9.48 30.67
C LEU A 402 -12.26 8.16 30.65
N GLY A 403 -13.42 8.10 31.31
CA GLY A 403 -14.13 6.84 31.50
C GLY A 403 -13.38 5.89 32.46
N TRP A 404 -13.77 4.61 32.43
CA TRP A 404 -13.12 3.55 33.18
C TRP A 404 -11.90 3.01 32.44
N PHE A 405 -10.78 2.86 33.13
CA PHE A 405 -9.56 2.26 32.58
C PHE A 405 -8.89 1.34 33.59
N PRO A 406 -8.32 0.19 33.14
CA PRO A 406 -7.53 -0.71 33.96
C PRO A 406 -6.13 -0.15 34.26
N GLU A 407 -5.45 -0.75 35.22
CA GLU A 407 -4.06 -0.43 35.52
C GLU A 407 -3.15 -0.79 34.35
N GLY A 408 -2.18 0.08 34.03
CA GLY A 408 -1.26 -0.09 32.91
C GLY A 408 -1.71 0.54 31.60
N MET A 409 -2.94 1.04 31.50
CA MET A 409 -3.44 1.71 30.28
C MET A 409 -2.84 3.12 30.13
N MET A 410 -2.56 3.81 31.24
CA MET A 410 -2.01 5.16 31.24
C MET A 410 -0.51 5.14 31.54
N VAL A 411 0.21 6.20 31.18
CA VAL A 411 1.63 6.36 31.52
C VAL A 411 1.86 6.26 33.03
N VAL A 412 2.98 5.67 33.44
CA VAL A 412 3.26 5.27 34.83
C VAL A 412 2.96 6.34 35.89
N PRO A 413 3.40 7.62 35.76
CA PRO A 413 3.09 8.62 36.78
C PRO A 413 1.60 8.92 36.90
N PHE A 414 0.88 9.00 35.77
CA PHE A 414 -0.57 9.22 35.77
C PHE A 414 -1.32 8.02 36.37
N ASN A 415 -0.96 6.82 35.92
CA ASN A 415 -1.52 5.57 36.44
C ASN A 415 -1.38 5.50 37.96
N ASN A 416 -0.17 5.71 38.49
CA ASN A 416 0.10 5.65 39.90
C ASN A 416 -0.69 6.68 40.70
N ALA A 417 -0.81 7.92 40.20
CA ALA A 417 -1.63 8.95 40.82
C ALA A 417 -3.10 8.52 40.93
N CYS A 418 -3.69 7.95 39.87
CA CYS A 418 -5.07 7.49 39.89
C CYS A 418 -5.33 6.28 40.80
N PHE A 419 -4.46 5.28 40.72
CA PHE A 419 -4.66 4.03 41.46
C PHE A 419 -4.35 4.13 42.94
N THR A 420 -3.49 5.08 43.38
CA THR A 420 -3.17 5.32 44.81
C THR A 420 -4.12 6.31 45.48
N ALA A 421 -4.63 7.33 44.77
CA ALA A 421 -5.55 8.31 45.30
C ALA A 421 -6.88 7.66 45.75
N LYS A 422 -7.61 8.32 46.64
CA LYS A 422 -8.97 7.90 47.05
C LYS A 422 -10.03 8.46 46.09
N LYS A 423 -11.20 7.87 46.11
CA LYS A 423 -12.36 8.44 45.43
C LYS A 423 -12.62 9.88 45.90
N GLY A 424 -12.72 10.81 44.98
CA GLY A 424 -12.91 12.24 45.23
C GLY A 424 -11.62 13.02 45.47
N ASP A 425 -10.46 12.38 45.49
CA ASP A 425 -9.19 13.08 45.64
C ASP A 425 -8.81 13.82 44.36
N LEU A 426 -8.31 15.04 44.56
CA LEU A 426 -7.68 15.86 43.52
C LEU A 426 -6.16 15.75 43.69
N THR A 427 -5.50 15.19 42.69
CA THR A 427 -4.05 14.95 42.66
C THR A 427 -3.41 15.44 41.38
N THR A 428 -2.08 15.44 41.29
CA THR A 428 -1.32 15.80 40.09
C THR A 428 -0.37 14.72 39.68
N ALA A 429 -0.06 14.64 38.39
CA ALA A 429 1.00 13.80 37.84
C ALA A 429 1.81 14.59 36.81
N GLU A 430 3.13 14.49 36.88
CA GLU A 430 4.04 14.98 35.86
C GLU A 430 4.36 13.83 34.90
N THR A 431 4.18 14.08 33.60
CA THR A 431 4.45 13.11 32.54
C THR A 431 5.25 13.73 31.42
N ILE A 432 5.62 12.96 30.42
CA ILE A 432 6.27 13.47 29.20
C ILE A 432 5.38 14.46 28.41
N TYR A 433 4.06 14.46 28.66
CA TYR A 433 3.10 15.36 28.02
C TYR A 433 2.97 16.70 28.76
N GLY A 434 3.29 16.74 30.07
CA GLY A 434 3.15 17.91 30.90
C GLY A 434 2.62 17.56 32.29
N VAL A 435 1.90 18.51 32.89
CA VAL A 435 1.29 18.39 34.21
C VAL A 435 -0.19 18.07 34.07
N HIS A 436 -0.61 16.95 34.66
CA HIS A 436 -2.01 16.54 34.73
C HIS A 436 -2.59 16.91 36.11
N ILE A 437 -3.74 17.56 36.11
CA ILE A 437 -4.60 17.70 37.31
C ILE A 437 -5.63 16.59 37.19
N ILE A 438 -5.71 15.72 38.20
CA ILE A 438 -6.50 14.50 38.13
C ILE A 438 -7.49 14.47 39.29
N GLU A 439 -8.74 14.14 39.00
CA GLU A 439 -9.75 13.82 40.02
C GLU A 439 -10.24 12.39 39.79
N VAL A 440 -10.15 11.57 40.87
CA VAL A 440 -10.62 10.17 40.85
C VAL A 440 -12.11 10.14 41.16
N LEU A 441 -12.91 9.84 40.14
CA LEU A 441 -14.38 9.84 40.25
C LEU A 441 -14.90 8.56 40.92
N GLU A 442 -14.40 7.41 40.46
CA GLU A 442 -14.83 6.10 40.95
C GLU A 442 -13.70 5.09 40.93
N LYS A 443 -13.79 4.07 41.78
CA LYS A 443 -12.87 2.94 41.82
C LYS A 443 -13.66 1.66 41.91
N SER A 444 -13.21 0.61 41.22
CA SER A 444 -13.74 -0.75 41.36
C SER A 444 -13.35 -1.38 42.70
N LYS A 445 -13.77 -2.59 42.92
CA LYS A 445 -13.31 -3.35 44.10
C LYS A 445 -11.81 -3.62 44.04
N ASP A 446 -11.15 -3.54 45.18
CA ASP A 446 -9.74 -3.91 45.30
C ASP A 446 -9.55 -5.39 45.01
N VAL A 447 -8.54 -5.71 44.22
CA VAL A 447 -8.03 -7.07 44.00
C VAL A 447 -6.55 -7.11 44.39
N ARG A 448 -6.06 -8.32 44.73
CA ARG A 448 -4.63 -8.48 45.00
C ARG A 448 -3.84 -8.41 43.71
N LYS A 449 -2.91 -7.48 43.65
CA LYS A 449 -2.05 -7.24 42.47
C LYS A 449 -0.59 -7.26 42.90
N TYR A 450 0.27 -7.55 41.93
CA TYR A 450 1.69 -7.78 42.12
C TYR A 450 2.51 -6.94 41.14
N ASP A 451 3.55 -6.29 41.64
CA ASP A 451 4.61 -5.66 40.86
C ASP A 451 5.79 -6.63 40.82
N ILE A 452 6.14 -7.14 39.63
CA ILE A 452 7.14 -8.19 39.46
C ILE A 452 8.28 -7.64 38.62
N GLY A 453 9.45 -7.58 39.20
CA GLY A 453 10.68 -7.27 38.49
C GLY A 453 11.21 -8.51 37.76
N ILE A 454 11.41 -8.42 36.47
CA ILE A 454 11.95 -9.49 35.63
C ILE A 454 13.26 -9.02 35.04
N VAL A 455 14.32 -9.80 35.23
CA VAL A 455 15.55 -9.69 34.42
C VAL A 455 15.48 -10.78 33.36
N ASP A 456 15.57 -10.40 32.12
CA ASP A 456 15.56 -11.29 30.96
C ASP A 456 16.85 -11.22 30.18
N ARG A 457 17.15 -12.32 29.49
CA ARG A 457 18.21 -12.43 28.49
C ARG A 457 17.66 -13.21 27.30
N ALA A 458 17.53 -12.54 26.17
CA ALA A 458 17.08 -13.15 24.93
C ALA A 458 18.11 -14.19 24.44
N ILE A 459 17.62 -15.33 23.97
CA ILE A 459 18.44 -16.37 23.35
C ILE A 459 18.55 -16.02 21.86
N THR A 460 19.63 -15.32 21.51
CA THR A 460 19.89 -14.86 20.14
C THR A 460 21.20 -15.46 19.60
N ALA A 461 21.29 -15.60 18.29
CA ALA A 461 22.54 -16.02 17.67
C ALA A 461 23.62 -14.98 17.87
N SER A 462 24.78 -15.37 18.39
CA SER A 462 25.94 -14.51 18.56
C SER A 462 26.58 -14.12 17.21
N SER A 463 27.42 -13.10 17.20
CA SER A 463 28.20 -12.74 16.03
C SER A 463 29.04 -13.91 15.49
N THR A 464 29.53 -14.79 16.37
CA THR A 464 30.28 -15.99 15.97
C THR A 464 29.37 -17.00 15.25
N THR A 465 28.17 -17.23 15.75
CA THR A 465 27.17 -18.09 15.12
C THR A 465 26.74 -17.53 13.77
N ASN A 466 26.42 -16.23 13.71
CA ASN A 466 26.11 -15.52 12.46
C ASN A 466 27.21 -15.68 11.42
N GLN A 467 28.48 -15.44 11.80
CA GLN A 467 29.62 -15.53 10.90
C GLN A 467 29.86 -16.96 10.40
N LYS A 468 29.58 -17.96 11.25
CA LYS A 468 29.66 -19.37 10.87
C LYS A 468 28.61 -19.71 9.81
N ILE A 469 27.34 -19.35 10.05
CA ILE A 469 26.23 -19.62 9.12
C ILE A 469 26.43 -18.86 7.80
N TYR A 470 26.87 -17.59 7.86
CA TYR A 470 27.26 -16.83 6.66
C TYR A 470 28.38 -17.52 5.87
N SER A 471 29.39 -18.06 6.57
CA SER A 471 30.50 -18.78 5.93
C SER A 471 30.01 -20.07 5.24
N GLU A 472 29.09 -20.79 5.87
CA GLU A 472 28.46 -22.00 5.28
C GLU A 472 27.68 -21.63 4.02
N ALA A 473 26.83 -20.60 4.06
CA ALA A 473 26.10 -20.08 2.90
C ALA A 473 27.05 -19.62 1.77
N SER A 474 28.13 -18.90 2.13
CA SER A 474 29.12 -18.42 1.17
C SER A 474 29.91 -19.54 0.53
N GLN A 475 30.27 -20.57 1.30
CA GLN A 475 30.95 -21.76 0.80
C GLN A 475 30.00 -22.57 -0.12
N PHE A 476 28.74 -22.68 0.27
CA PHE A 476 27.73 -23.31 -0.58
C PHE A 476 27.59 -22.58 -1.91
N ALA A 477 27.47 -21.24 -1.90
CA ALA A 477 27.39 -20.42 -3.11
C ALA A 477 28.64 -20.58 -3.99
N GLY A 478 29.83 -20.52 -3.39
CA GLY A 478 31.12 -20.62 -4.10
C GLY A 478 31.36 -21.99 -4.75
N ASN A 479 30.87 -23.07 -4.12
CA ASN A 479 31.02 -24.42 -4.64
C ASN A 479 29.99 -24.78 -5.73
N ASN A 480 28.94 -23.98 -5.88
CA ASN A 480 27.81 -24.24 -6.76
C ASN A 480 27.68 -23.14 -7.83
N ASN A 481 28.64 -23.07 -8.75
CA ASN A 481 28.67 -22.05 -9.81
C ASN A 481 27.77 -22.39 -11.00
N THR A 482 27.24 -23.60 -11.07
CA THR A 482 26.29 -24.02 -12.10
C THR A 482 24.98 -24.50 -11.47
N TYR A 483 23.89 -24.37 -12.22
CA TYR A 483 22.59 -24.84 -11.76
C TYR A 483 22.56 -26.37 -11.46
N GLU A 484 23.35 -27.17 -12.20
CA GLU A 484 23.47 -28.60 -11.94
C GLU A 484 24.19 -28.89 -10.61
N GLN A 485 25.31 -28.19 -10.32
CA GLN A 485 26.01 -28.30 -9.03
C GLN A 485 25.10 -27.90 -7.88
N PHE A 486 24.35 -26.79 -8.03
CA PHE A 486 23.39 -26.32 -7.05
C PHE A 486 22.36 -27.39 -6.69
N ASN A 487 21.71 -28.00 -7.69
CA ASN A 487 20.74 -29.09 -7.44
C ASN A 487 21.37 -30.34 -6.82
N ASN A 488 22.57 -30.72 -7.27
CA ASN A 488 23.27 -31.89 -6.74
C ASN A 488 23.67 -31.71 -5.27
N SER A 489 24.13 -30.48 -4.90
CA SER A 489 24.48 -30.15 -3.52
C SER A 489 23.24 -30.11 -2.62
N ILE A 490 22.14 -29.57 -3.09
CA ILE A 490 20.85 -29.56 -2.36
C ILE A 490 20.41 -31.01 -2.06
N ALA A 491 20.47 -31.88 -3.06
CA ALA A 491 20.10 -33.30 -2.91
C ALA A 491 21.02 -34.02 -1.93
N SER A 492 22.34 -33.79 -2.03
CA SER A 492 23.35 -34.46 -1.18
C SER A 492 23.28 -33.99 0.27
N LEU A 493 23.05 -32.71 0.50
CA LEU A 493 22.92 -32.09 1.82
C LEU A 493 21.50 -32.15 2.40
N LYS A 494 20.55 -32.72 1.63
CA LYS A 494 19.13 -32.82 1.99
C LYS A 494 18.50 -31.46 2.37
N MET A 495 18.91 -30.42 1.68
CA MET A 495 18.39 -29.07 1.93
C MET A 495 16.98 -28.92 1.35
N ASN A 496 16.19 -28.05 1.96
CA ASN A 496 14.87 -27.72 1.45
C ASN A 496 14.97 -26.64 0.35
N LYS A 497 14.76 -27.07 -0.90
CA LYS A 497 14.71 -26.16 -2.05
C LYS A 497 13.33 -25.50 -2.15
N ARG A 498 13.29 -24.20 -2.20
CA ARG A 498 12.09 -23.40 -2.44
C ARG A 498 12.07 -22.89 -3.87
N VAL A 499 10.87 -22.81 -4.44
CA VAL A 499 10.64 -22.41 -5.84
C VAL A 499 9.58 -21.32 -5.87
N ALA A 500 9.82 -20.28 -6.65
CA ALA A 500 8.80 -19.29 -6.99
C ALA A 500 8.83 -19.05 -8.50
N ASN A 501 7.69 -19.26 -9.15
CA ASN A 501 7.50 -19.02 -10.57
C ASN A 501 6.74 -17.72 -10.79
N ASP A 502 6.93 -17.12 -11.98
CA ASP A 502 6.23 -15.91 -12.42
C ASP A 502 6.37 -14.73 -11.45
N VAL A 503 7.55 -14.60 -10.82
CA VAL A 503 7.85 -13.48 -9.92
C VAL A 503 7.82 -12.18 -10.72
N ALA A 504 6.97 -11.26 -10.29
CA ALA A 504 6.84 -9.93 -10.91
C ALA A 504 7.84 -8.93 -10.28
N PRO A 505 8.23 -7.86 -11.01
CA PRO A 505 9.20 -6.86 -10.50
C PRO A 505 8.76 -6.19 -9.19
N ALA A 506 7.46 -5.96 -9.02
CA ALA A 506 6.88 -5.31 -7.84
C ALA A 506 6.44 -6.29 -6.74
N GLN A 507 6.74 -7.59 -6.89
CA GLN A 507 6.38 -8.61 -5.90
C GLN A 507 7.11 -8.35 -4.58
N LYS A 508 6.42 -8.55 -3.46
CA LYS A 508 6.92 -8.24 -2.11
C LYS A 508 7.25 -9.47 -1.28
N THR A 509 6.75 -10.63 -1.67
CA THR A 509 6.91 -11.88 -0.91
C THR A 509 7.45 -13.00 -1.78
N LEU A 510 8.25 -13.86 -1.20
CA LEU A 510 8.62 -15.16 -1.75
C LEU A 510 8.29 -16.25 -0.73
N PRO A 511 8.05 -17.50 -1.13
CA PRO A 511 7.69 -18.56 -0.20
C PRO A 511 8.65 -18.68 0.98
N GLY A 512 8.17 -18.36 2.21
CA GLY A 512 8.93 -18.44 3.46
C GLY A 512 10.07 -17.41 3.59
N LEU A 513 10.01 -16.29 2.89
CA LEU A 513 10.88 -15.15 3.09
C LEU A 513 10.03 -13.91 3.35
N GLU A 514 10.32 -13.21 4.42
CA GLU A 514 9.74 -11.92 4.73
C GLU A 514 10.62 -10.81 4.13
N ASN A 515 10.00 -9.85 3.44
CA ASN A 515 10.72 -8.73 2.82
C ASN A 515 11.91 -9.10 1.90
N PRO A 516 11.78 -10.02 0.93
CA PRO A 516 12.87 -10.43 0.04
C PRO A 516 13.18 -9.40 -1.06
N ARG A 517 12.97 -8.12 -0.80
CA ARG A 517 13.02 -7.07 -1.83
C ARG A 517 14.37 -6.94 -2.52
N SER A 518 15.46 -6.99 -1.74
CA SER A 518 16.83 -6.96 -2.27
C SER A 518 17.12 -8.12 -3.23
N LEU A 519 16.65 -9.31 -2.88
CA LEU A 519 16.76 -10.50 -3.72
C LEU A 519 15.94 -10.37 -5.01
N ILE A 520 14.71 -9.86 -4.93
CA ILE A 520 13.86 -9.65 -6.12
C ILE A 520 14.47 -8.60 -7.06
N ILE A 521 14.99 -7.49 -6.55
CA ILE A 521 15.70 -6.48 -7.35
C ILE A 521 16.87 -7.12 -8.10
N SER A 522 17.67 -7.91 -7.41
CA SER A 522 18.83 -8.62 -7.98
C SER A 522 18.42 -9.68 -8.99
N LEU A 523 17.32 -10.40 -8.74
CA LEU A 523 16.73 -11.38 -9.67
C LEU A 523 16.41 -10.77 -11.04
N PHE A 524 15.90 -9.52 -11.09
CA PHE A 524 15.60 -8.85 -12.34
C PHE A 524 16.84 -8.35 -13.10
N SER A 525 18.01 -8.41 -12.49
CA SER A 525 19.31 -8.16 -13.13
C SER A 525 20.05 -9.45 -13.52
N ALA A 526 19.55 -10.60 -13.07
CA ALA A 526 20.21 -11.90 -13.28
C ALA A 526 19.86 -12.53 -14.64
N GLU A 527 20.78 -13.34 -15.14
CA GLU A 527 20.57 -14.17 -16.34
C GLU A 527 19.98 -15.55 -15.97
N ALA A 528 19.23 -16.13 -16.89
CA ALA A 528 18.68 -17.47 -16.71
C ALA A 528 19.79 -18.53 -16.56
N GLY A 529 19.64 -19.44 -15.60
CA GLY A 529 20.61 -20.48 -15.27
C GLY A 529 21.82 -20.01 -14.49
N LYS A 530 21.79 -18.77 -13.94
CA LYS A 530 22.87 -18.19 -13.14
C LYS A 530 22.45 -17.98 -11.69
N ILE A 531 23.48 -18.03 -10.80
CA ILE A 531 23.36 -17.61 -9.43
C ILE A 531 23.04 -16.10 -9.39
N ILE A 532 22.16 -15.71 -8.48
CA ILE A 532 21.79 -14.31 -8.32
C ILE A 532 22.85 -13.63 -7.46
N LEU A 533 23.32 -12.48 -7.90
CA LEU A 533 24.31 -11.66 -7.19
C LEU A 533 23.67 -10.32 -6.80
N ASP A 534 24.02 -9.81 -5.63
CA ASP A 534 23.65 -8.47 -5.19
C ASP A 534 24.44 -7.37 -5.94
N ALA A 535 24.20 -6.11 -5.61
CA ALA A 535 24.90 -4.98 -6.20
C ALA A 535 26.42 -5.00 -5.93
N ASN A 536 26.86 -5.68 -4.86
CA ASN A 536 28.27 -5.83 -4.47
C ASN A 536 28.89 -7.12 -5.02
N GLN A 537 28.20 -7.83 -5.92
CA GLN A 537 28.62 -9.11 -6.50
C GLN A 537 28.69 -10.24 -5.47
N GLN A 538 27.89 -10.20 -4.41
CA GLN A 538 27.78 -11.24 -3.41
C GLN A 538 26.58 -12.14 -3.73
N ALA A 539 26.74 -13.45 -3.53
CA ALA A 539 25.71 -14.45 -3.83
C ALA A 539 24.85 -14.82 -2.61
N VAL A 540 25.16 -14.27 -1.43
CA VAL A 540 24.45 -14.52 -0.18
C VAL A 540 23.66 -13.29 0.18
N PHE A 541 22.35 -13.46 0.31
CA PHE A 541 21.40 -12.40 0.73
C PHE A 541 21.01 -12.62 2.18
N GLU A 542 21.07 -11.58 2.99
CA GLU A 542 20.52 -11.54 4.35
C GLU A 542 19.08 -11.03 4.29
N ILE A 543 18.13 -11.85 4.72
CA ILE A 543 16.70 -11.55 4.68
C ILE A 543 16.08 -11.97 6.01
N GLY A 544 15.84 -11.01 6.90
CA GLY A 544 15.46 -11.30 8.28
C GLY A 544 16.52 -12.16 8.97
N ASP A 545 16.08 -13.21 9.64
CA ASP A 545 16.96 -14.14 10.35
C ASP A 545 17.41 -15.31 9.45
N THR A 546 17.70 -15.04 8.17
CA THR A 546 18.02 -16.10 7.19
C THR A 546 19.00 -15.60 6.13
N TYR A 547 20.02 -16.38 5.82
CA TYR A 547 20.82 -16.22 4.62
C TYR A 547 20.25 -17.04 3.46
N VAL A 548 20.23 -16.44 2.26
CA VAL A 548 19.62 -17.05 1.07
C VAL A 548 20.64 -17.11 -0.05
N VAL A 549 20.72 -18.27 -0.71
CA VAL A 549 21.46 -18.48 -1.97
C VAL A 549 20.46 -18.89 -3.05
N ALA A 550 20.44 -18.16 -4.17
CA ALA A 550 19.38 -18.28 -5.15
C ALA A 550 19.88 -18.33 -6.60
N TYR A 551 19.09 -19.00 -7.46
CA TYR A 551 19.30 -19.09 -8.89
C TYR A 551 18.11 -18.55 -9.67
N CYS A 552 18.37 -17.76 -10.72
CA CYS A 552 17.38 -17.40 -11.72
C CYS A 552 17.23 -18.56 -12.71
N THR A 553 16.05 -19.18 -12.78
CA THR A 553 15.84 -20.33 -13.67
C THR A 553 15.19 -19.95 -14.99
N ARG A 554 14.36 -18.90 -15.02
CA ARG A 554 13.73 -18.38 -16.24
C ARG A 554 13.71 -16.85 -16.24
N VAL A 555 13.94 -16.30 -17.44
CA VAL A 555 13.85 -14.87 -17.71
C VAL A 555 12.79 -14.64 -18.80
N GLN A 556 11.75 -13.91 -18.47
CA GLN A 556 10.78 -13.38 -19.40
C GLN A 556 10.87 -11.85 -19.40
N GLU A 557 11.23 -11.27 -20.54
CA GLU A 557 11.27 -9.82 -20.68
C GLU A 557 9.88 -9.25 -20.99
N GLU A 558 9.67 -7.99 -20.58
CA GLU A 558 8.48 -7.22 -20.93
C GLU A 558 8.45 -6.94 -22.44
N GLY A 559 7.25 -6.93 -23.00
CA GLY A 559 7.03 -6.56 -24.39
C GLY A 559 6.32 -7.62 -25.22
N LEU A 560 6.54 -7.58 -26.52
CA LEU A 560 5.92 -8.54 -27.44
C LEU A 560 6.63 -9.90 -27.32
N ALA A 561 5.88 -10.94 -26.94
CA ALA A 561 6.40 -12.29 -26.87
C ALA A 561 6.82 -12.80 -28.27
N PRO A 562 8.03 -13.31 -28.45
CA PRO A 562 8.43 -13.95 -29.71
C PRO A 562 7.49 -15.11 -30.06
N LEU A 563 7.19 -15.29 -31.35
CA LEU A 563 6.28 -16.37 -31.80
C LEU A 563 6.66 -17.76 -31.24
N LYS A 564 7.96 -18.06 -31.15
CA LYS A 564 8.46 -19.33 -30.60
C LYS A 564 7.97 -19.61 -29.18
N ASP A 565 7.76 -18.55 -28.37
CA ASP A 565 7.36 -18.67 -26.96
C ASP A 565 5.84 -18.80 -26.80
N VAL A 566 5.06 -18.37 -27.79
CA VAL A 566 3.58 -18.37 -27.81
C VAL A 566 3.00 -19.23 -28.94
N VAL A 567 3.81 -20.07 -29.55
CA VAL A 567 3.39 -20.87 -30.73
C VAL A 567 2.17 -21.75 -30.44
N ASN A 568 2.07 -22.30 -29.24
CA ASN A 568 0.94 -23.14 -28.85
C ASN A 568 -0.34 -22.33 -28.71
N ASP A 569 -0.27 -21.14 -28.13
CA ASP A 569 -1.43 -20.24 -27.98
C ASP A 569 -1.90 -19.74 -29.34
N VAL A 570 -0.96 -19.33 -30.20
CA VAL A 570 -1.24 -18.94 -31.59
C VAL A 570 -1.88 -20.10 -32.36
N ARG A 571 -1.34 -21.31 -32.22
CA ARG A 571 -1.88 -22.51 -32.88
C ARG A 571 -3.30 -22.82 -32.39
N PHE A 572 -3.54 -22.75 -31.10
CA PHE A 572 -4.85 -23.01 -30.51
C PHE A 572 -5.90 -22.01 -31.04
N ALA A 573 -5.58 -20.71 -31.02
CA ALA A 573 -6.47 -19.68 -31.52
C ALA A 573 -6.74 -19.85 -33.03
N LEU A 574 -5.69 -20.05 -33.83
CA LEU A 574 -5.81 -20.27 -35.28
C LEU A 574 -6.59 -21.54 -35.61
N LEU A 575 -6.39 -22.61 -34.82
CA LEU A 575 -7.12 -23.87 -35.00
C LEU A 575 -8.62 -23.66 -34.81
N LYS A 576 -8.99 -22.90 -33.79
CA LYS A 576 -10.38 -22.53 -33.52
C LYS A 576 -10.99 -21.76 -34.70
N ASP A 577 -10.26 -20.77 -35.23
CA ASP A 577 -10.74 -19.97 -36.36
C ASP A 577 -10.90 -20.80 -37.63
N LYS A 578 -9.94 -21.69 -37.95
CA LYS A 578 -10.05 -22.58 -39.12
C LYS A 578 -11.18 -23.59 -38.96
N LYS A 579 -11.43 -24.12 -37.75
CA LYS A 579 -12.59 -24.96 -37.50
C LYS A 579 -13.91 -24.19 -37.69
N ALA A 580 -13.93 -22.92 -37.24
CA ALA A 580 -15.10 -22.06 -37.45
C ALA A 580 -15.38 -21.85 -38.95
N GLU A 581 -14.34 -21.69 -39.79
CA GLU A 581 -14.48 -21.58 -41.24
C GLU A 581 -15.02 -22.89 -41.84
N ILE A 582 -14.47 -24.05 -41.47
CA ILE A 582 -14.94 -25.36 -41.95
C ILE A 582 -16.42 -25.55 -41.62
N ILE A 583 -16.84 -25.24 -40.38
CA ILE A 583 -18.24 -25.39 -39.99
C ILE A 583 -19.12 -24.36 -40.68
N ALA A 584 -18.65 -23.12 -40.87
CA ALA A 584 -19.38 -22.10 -41.62
C ALA A 584 -19.62 -22.52 -43.07
N ASP A 585 -18.60 -23.05 -43.76
CA ASP A 585 -18.69 -23.58 -45.09
C ASP A 585 -19.68 -24.78 -45.18
N GLU A 586 -19.71 -25.61 -44.17
CA GLU A 586 -20.72 -26.71 -44.07
C GLU A 586 -22.14 -26.17 -43.95
N TYR A 587 -22.35 -25.12 -43.15
CA TYR A 587 -23.64 -24.46 -43.05
C TYR A 587 -24.06 -23.79 -44.35
N GLU A 588 -23.13 -23.13 -45.04
CA GLU A 588 -23.41 -22.50 -46.34
C GLU A 588 -23.80 -23.53 -47.41
N LYS A 589 -23.13 -24.71 -47.41
CA LYS A 589 -23.45 -25.82 -48.35
C LYS A 589 -24.78 -26.47 -48.06
N ASN A 590 -25.15 -26.60 -46.78
CA ASN A 590 -26.39 -27.23 -46.38
C ASN A 590 -27.55 -26.24 -46.19
N GLY A 591 -27.24 -24.95 -46.03
CA GLY A 591 -28.18 -23.84 -46.08
C GLY A 591 -28.50 -23.52 -47.55
N GLY A 592 -29.49 -22.71 -47.76
CA GLY A 592 -29.89 -22.24 -49.09
C GLY A 592 -31.18 -21.46 -48.99
N GLU A 593 -31.47 -20.68 -50.05
CA GLU A 593 -32.65 -19.85 -50.10
C GLU A 593 -33.93 -20.74 -49.95
N GLY A 594 -34.75 -20.41 -48.95
CA GLY A 594 -36.00 -21.12 -48.69
C GLY A 594 -35.90 -22.34 -47.72
N LYS A 595 -34.75 -22.70 -47.21
CA LYS A 595 -34.60 -23.77 -46.17
C LYS A 595 -34.94 -23.26 -44.80
N THR A 596 -35.67 -24.07 -44.04
CA THR A 596 -35.92 -23.82 -42.61
C THR A 596 -34.73 -24.26 -41.74
N LEU A 597 -34.67 -23.76 -40.50
CA LEU A 597 -33.65 -24.17 -39.53
C LEU A 597 -33.75 -25.69 -39.27
N ASP A 598 -34.98 -26.26 -39.20
CA ASP A 598 -35.21 -27.69 -39.06
C ASP A 598 -34.69 -28.53 -40.22
N ASP A 599 -34.78 -28.01 -41.45
CA ASP A 599 -34.24 -28.70 -42.63
C ASP A 599 -32.71 -28.78 -42.58
N ILE A 600 -32.06 -27.68 -42.18
CA ILE A 600 -30.59 -27.63 -41.99
C ILE A 600 -30.19 -28.56 -40.86
N ALA A 601 -30.88 -28.50 -39.74
CA ALA A 601 -30.63 -29.35 -38.56
C ALA A 601 -30.70 -30.84 -38.92
N ARG A 602 -31.74 -31.27 -39.65
CA ARG A 602 -31.91 -32.67 -40.09
C ARG A 602 -30.79 -33.11 -41.03
N GLN A 603 -30.38 -32.24 -41.96
CA GLN A 603 -29.29 -32.56 -42.93
C GLN A 603 -27.94 -32.70 -42.22
N MET A 604 -27.68 -31.95 -41.17
CA MET A 604 -26.45 -31.93 -40.44
C MET A 604 -26.44 -32.82 -39.18
N GLY A 605 -27.58 -33.44 -38.85
CA GLY A 605 -27.73 -34.26 -37.63
C GLY A 605 -27.64 -33.46 -36.36
N LEU A 606 -28.10 -32.20 -36.39
CA LEU A 606 -28.09 -31.27 -35.27
C LEU A 606 -29.51 -31.15 -34.66
N VAL A 607 -29.56 -30.63 -33.44
CA VAL A 607 -30.80 -30.36 -32.71
C VAL A 607 -31.11 -28.88 -32.76
N VAL A 608 -32.37 -28.54 -32.98
CA VAL A 608 -32.87 -27.17 -32.85
C VAL A 608 -33.16 -26.91 -31.38
N GLU A 609 -32.54 -25.87 -30.83
CA GLU A 609 -32.74 -25.40 -29.45
C GLU A 609 -33.34 -24.01 -29.46
N GLU A 610 -33.94 -23.62 -28.33
CA GLU A 610 -34.61 -22.33 -28.18
C GLU A 610 -33.98 -21.49 -27.08
N ALA A 611 -33.88 -20.18 -27.32
CA ALA A 611 -33.50 -19.16 -26.35
C ALA A 611 -34.62 -18.11 -26.30
N THR A 612 -35.07 -17.78 -25.12
CA THR A 612 -36.18 -16.85 -24.89
C THR A 612 -35.79 -15.67 -24.05
N GLN A 613 -36.43 -14.53 -24.28
CA GLN A 613 -36.24 -13.27 -23.54
C GLN A 613 -34.76 -12.78 -23.50
N ILE A 614 -34.03 -13.01 -24.58
CA ILE A 614 -32.65 -12.53 -24.73
C ILE A 614 -32.70 -11.09 -25.21
N ASN A 615 -31.97 -10.20 -24.54
CA ASN A 615 -31.73 -8.83 -25.00
C ASN A 615 -30.27 -8.61 -25.33
N PHE A 616 -29.95 -7.49 -25.99
CA PHE A 616 -28.59 -7.20 -26.41
C PHE A 616 -27.58 -7.11 -25.26
N ARG A 617 -28.02 -6.81 -24.03
CA ARG A 617 -27.18 -6.77 -22.81
C ARG A 617 -27.16 -8.07 -22.01
N SER A 618 -27.80 -9.12 -22.50
CA SER A 618 -27.68 -10.44 -21.90
C SER A 618 -26.22 -10.90 -21.94
N TYR A 619 -25.66 -11.33 -20.83
CA TYR A 619 -24.27 -11.83 -20.77
C TYR A 619 -24.17 -13.30 -21.18
N THR A 620 -25.23 -14.04 -21.01
CA THR A 620 -25.28 -15.49 -21.27
C THR A 620 -26.60 -15.87 -21.91
N ILE A 621 -26.55 -16.96 -22.66
CA ILE A 621 -27.72 -17.65 -23.17
C ILE A 621 -27.86 -18.95 -22.35
N PRO A 622 -29.05 -19.30 -21.84
CA PRO A 622 -29.24 -20.58 -21.13
C PRO A 622 -28.70 -21.77 -21.93
N ASN A 623 -28.08 -22.70 -21.24
CA ASN A 623 -27.48 -23.95 -21.75
C ASN A 623 -26.18 -23.81 -22.55
N ILE A 624 -25.86 -22.64 -23.15
CA ILE A 624 -24.65 -22.47 -23.97
C ILE A 624 -23.67 -21.43 -23.42
N GLY A 625 -24.05 -20.65 -22.39
CA GLY A 625 -23.16 -19.72 -21.72
C GLY A 625 -22.97 -18.39 -22.44
N SER A 626 -21.77 -17.81 -22.40
CA SER A 626 -21.47 -16.49 -22.96
C SER A 626 -21.19 -16.58 -24.47
N GLU A 627 -22.15 -16.09 -25.25
CA GLU A 627 -22.09 -16.06 -26.71
C GLU A 627 -22.45 -14.66 -27.25
N PRO A 628 -21.60 -13.63 -27.08
CA PRO A 628 -21.92 -12.27 -27.46
C PRO A 628 -22.16 -12.09 -28.95
N ALA A 629 -21.46 -12.83 -29.81
CA ALA A 629 -21.68 -12.79 -31.25
C ALA A 629 -23.08 -13.30 -31.62
N LEU A 630 -23.54 -14.35 -30.96
CA LEU A 630 -24.88 -14.92 -31.16
C LEU A 630 -25.98 -13.96 -30.65
N ILE A 631 -25.79 -13.35 -29.48
CA ILE A 631 -26.70 -12.33 -28.94
C ILE A 631 -26.82 -11.14 -29.88
N SER A 632 -25.68 -10.64 -30.41
CA SER A 632 -25.66 -9.54 -31.37
C SER A 632 -26.38 -9.90 -32.66
N ALA A 633 -26.12 -11.09 -33.17
CA ALA A 633 -26.79 -11.58 -34.39
C ALA A 633 -28.29 -11.72 -34.17
N ALA A 634 -28.75 -12.33 -33.11
CA ALA A 634 -30.17 -12.49 -32.78
C ALA A 634 -30.88 -11.15 -32.60
N SER A 635 -30.24 -10.17 -31.96
CA SER A 635 -30.82 -8.84 -31.74
C SER A 635 -30.97 -8.00 -33.03
N SER A 636 -30.24 -8.37 -34.09
CA SER A 636 -30.21 -7.63 -35.37
C SER A 636 -30.86 -8.40 -36.57
N ALA A 637 -31.09 -9.69 -36.39
CA ALA A 637 -31.66 -10.52 -37.45
C ALA A 637 -33.16 -10.19 -37.74
N ARG A 638 -33.57 -10.47 -38.96
CA ARG A 638 -34.97 -10.33 -39.34
C ARG A 638 -35.77 -11.50 -38.80
N GLN A 639 -36.98 -11.21 -38.31
CA GLN A 639 -37.89 -12.23 -37.78
C GLN A 639 -38.32 -13.21 -38.90
N ASN A 640 -38.35 -14.49 -38.58
CA ASN A 640 -38.72 -15.61 -39.45
C ASN A 640 -37.77 -15.76 -40.69
N VAL A 641 -36.50 -15.30 -40.55
CA VAL A 641 -35.49 -15.49 -41.57
C VAL A 641 -34.30 -16.19 -40.93
N VAL A 642 -33.92 -17.34 -41.47
CA VAL A 642 -32.70 -18.06 -41.03
C VAL A 642 -31.50 -17.21 -41.35
N SER A 643 -30.69 -16.96 -40.34
CA SER A 643 -29.48 -16.10 -40.39
C SER A 643 -28.29 -16.83 -39.85
N GLY A 644 -27.11 -16.48 -40.33
CA GLY A 644 -25.82 -17.09 -40.00
C GLY A 644 -25.07 -17.46 -41.26
N PRO A 645 -23.93 -18.16 -41.17
CA PRO A 645 -23.34 -18.74 -39.92
C PRO A 645 -22.71 -17.68 -39.00
N VAL A 646 -22.97 -17.81 -37.71
CA VAL A 646 -22.45 -16.93 -36.66
C VAL A 646 -21.34 -17.66 -35.92
N LYS A 647 -20.10 -17.16 -36.00
CA LYS A 647 -18.93 -17.71 -35.26
C LYS A 647 -19.00 -17.25 -33.80
N GLY A 648 -19.22 -18.20 -32.88
CA GLY A 648 -19.32 -17.96 -31.44
C GLY A 648 -18.12 -18.46 -30.65
N ASN A 649 -18.26 -18.45 -29.33
CA ASN A 649 -17.23 -18.93 -28.43
C ASN A 649 -17.10 -20.48 -28.44
N ASN A 650 -18.23 -21.19 -28.42
CA ASN A 650 -18.27 -22.64 -28.30
C ASN A 650 -18.50 -23.39 -29.62
N GLY A 651 -18.93 -22.70 -30.66
CA GLY A 651 -19.23 -23.28 -31.94
C GLY A 651 -19.67 -22.24 -32.97
N VAL A 652 -20.17 -22.72 -34.08
CA VAL A 652 -20.80 -21.89 -35.13
C VAL A 652 -22.29 -22.14 -35.11
N PHE A 653 -23.08 -21.10 -35.24
CA PHE A 653 -24.53 -21.11 -35.06
C PHE A 653 -25.25 -20.68 -36.36
N MET A 654 -26.44 -21.27 -36.60
CA MET A 654 -27.49 -20.68 -37.41
C MET A 654 -28.65 -20.35 -36.54
N ILE A 655 -29.33 -19.26 -36.78
CA ILE A 655 -30.44 -18.75 -35.96
C ILE A 655 -31.68 -18.45 -36.80
N ASN A 656 -32.85 -18.53 -36.16
CA ASN A 656 -34.09 -17.99 -36.65
C ASN A 656 -34.77 -17.24 -35.52
N VAL A 657 -35.00 -15.93 -35.70
CA VAL A 657 -35.70 -15.13 -34.68
C VAL A 657 -37.20 -15.40 -34.83
N ASN A 658 -37.80 -15.95 -33.76
CA ASN A 658 -39.22 -16.34 -33.72
C ASN A 658 -40.11 -15.15 -33.33
N SER A 659 -39.69 -14.36 -32.37
CA SER A 659 -40.44 -13.19 -31.90
C SER A 659 -39.46 -12.07 -31.46
N VAL A 660 -39.95 -10.84 -31.60
CA VAL A 660 -39.32 -9.65 -31.03
C VAL A 660 -40.37 -8.94 -30.19
N THR A 661 -40.12 -8.85 -28.89
CA THR A 661 -40.99 -8.13 -27.96
C THR A 661 -40.40 -6.74 -27.72
N THR A 662 -41.17 -5.73 -28.08
CA THR A 662 -40.84 -4.34 -27.82
C THR A 662 -41.71 -3.83 -26.68
N PRO A 663 -41.15 -3.32 -25.58
CA PRO A 663 -41.90 -2.76 -24.48
C PRO A 663 -42.68 -1.49 -24.91
N PRO A 664 -43.64 -1.04 -24.09
CA PRO A 664 -44.38 0.20 -24.34
C PRO A 664 -43.41 1.38 -24.52
N GLU A 665 -43.81 2.33 -25.36
CA GLU A 665 -43.05 3.55 -25.62
C GLU A 665 -42.82 4.32 -24.32
N GLN A 666 -41.56 4.71 -24.07
CA GLN A 666 -41.15 5.45 -22.89
C GLN A 666 -40.99 6.93 -23.26
N ASP A 667 -41.09 7.82 -22.24
CA ASP A 667 -40.84 9.26 -22.42
C ASP A 667 -39.42 9.48 -22.91
N LEU A 668 -39.31 10.02 -24.11
CA LEU A 668 -38.01 10.31 -24.77
C LEU A 668 -37.13 11.25 -23.94
N LYS A 669 -37.73 12.21 -23.21
CA LYS A 669 -36.97 13.12 -22.36
C LYS A 669 -36.33 12.36 -21.22
N LEU A 670 -37.07 11.47 -20.54
CA LEU A 670 -36.56 10.64 -19.46
C LEU A 670 -35.44 9.72 -19.94
N LEU A 671 -35.57 9.12 -21.12
CA LEU A 671 -34.54 8.27 -21.73
C LEU A 671 -33.26 9.06 -22.01
N LYS A 672 -33.38 10.26 -22.55
CA LYS A 672 -32.23 11.15 -22.82
C LYS A 672 -31.54 11.55 -21.53
N ASP A 673 -32.29 11.98 -20.52
CA ASP A 673 -31.73 12.45 -19.25
C ASP A 673 -30.99 11.30 -18.54
N ARG A 674 -31.57 10.10 -18.53
CA ARG A 674 -30.93 8.90 -17.96
C ARG A 674 -29.64 8.50 -18.69
N LEU A 675 -29.67 8.49 -20.03
CA LEU A 675 -28.51 8.13 -20.84
C LEU A 675 -27.41 9.19 -20.72
N LEU A 676 -27.79 10.48 -20.69
CA LEU A 676 -26.87 11.59 -20.48
C LEU A 676 -26.20 11.51 -19.12
N ALA A 677 -26.96 11.25 -18.04
CA ALA A 677 -26.39 11.07 -16.71
C ALA A 677 -25.37 9.91 -16.66
N THR A 678 -25.68 8.81 -17.36
CA THR A 678 -24.73 7.68 -17.49
C THR A 678 -23.47 8.08 -18.23
N TYR A 679 -23.57 8.83 -19.33
CA TYR A 679 -22.40 9.30 -20.09
C TYR A 679 -21.57 10.30 -19.28
N GLN A 680 -22.21 11.21 -18.54
CA GLN A 680 -21.52 12.19 -17.69
C GLN A 680 -20.77 11.53 -16.55
N MET A 681 -21.36 10.53 -15.89
CA MET A 681 -20.73 9.77 -14.82
C MET A 681 -19.51 8.97 -15.33
N ARG A 682 -19.64 8.32 -16.49
CA ARG A 682 -18.56 7.51 -17.08
C ARG A 682 -17.50 8.37 -17.78
N GLY A 683 -17.92 9.47 -18.41
CA GLY A 683 -17.07 10.24 -19.32
C GLY A 683 -15.86 10.86 -18.64
N THR A 684 -15.98 11.31 -17.41
CA THR A 684 -14.86 11.86 -16.63
C THR A 684 -13.80 10.79 -16.31
N TYR A 685 -14.25 9.62 -15.88
CA TYR A 685 -13.37 8.49 -15.62
C TYR A 685 -12.72 7.95 -16.90
N GLU A 686 -13.51 7.74 -17.95
CA GLU A 686 -13.04 7.21 -19.23
C GLU A 686 -12.08 8.19 -19.95
N ALA A 687 -12.29 9.50 -19.81
CA ALA A 687 -11.39 10.51 -20.35
C ALA A 687 -10.01 10.44 -19.67
N TYR A 688 -9.96 10.34 -18.35
CA TYR A 688 -8.70 10.16 -17.63
C TYR A 688 -8.00 8.84 -18.00
N GLU A 689 -8.73 7.72 -18.03
CA GLU A 689 -8.17 6.42 -18.41
C GLU A 689 -7.65 6.40 -19.87
N ALA A 690 -8.32 7.10 -20.79
CA ALA A 690 -7.83 7.25 -22.16
C ALA A 690 -6.51 8.04 -22.21
N LEU A 691 -6.42 9.14 -21.46
CA LEU A 691 -5.19 9.91 -21.33
C LEU A 691 -4.08 9.07 -20.70
N ARG A 692 -4.37 8.34 -19.62
CA ARG A 692 -3.44 7.46 -18.93
C ARG A 692 -2.90 6.36 -19.84
N LYS A 693 -3.77 5.71 -20.62
CA LYS A 693 -3.35 4.68 -21.60
C LYS A 693 -2.46 5.23 -22.72
N SER A 694 -2.66 6.50 -23.11
CA SER A 694 -1.83 7.15 -24.12
C SER A 694 -0.53 7.75 -23.60
N ALA A 695 -0.40 7.90 -22.28
CA ALA A 695 0.68 8.64 -21.64
C ALA A 695 2.03 7.91 -21.57
N ASN A 696 2.12 6.65 -21.99
CA ASN A 696 3.33 5.83 -21.92
C ASN A 696 4.02 5.93 -20.55
N ILE A 697 3.39 5.35 -19.52
CA ILE A 697 3.92 5.35 -18.15
C ILE A 697 4.92 4.22 -18.00
N VAL A 698 6.14 4.55 -17.63
CA VAL A 698 7.21 3.60 -17.31
C VAL A 698 7.54 3.71 -15.82
N ASP A 699 7.21 2.68 -15.04
CA ASP A 699 7.48 2.62 -13.60
C ASP A 699 8.72 1.74 -13.35
N LYS A 700 9.77 2.35 -12.79
CA LYS A 700 11.02 1.67 -12.45
C LYS A 700 11.28 1.72 -10.93
N ARG A 701 10.29 2.08 -10.12
CA ARG A 701 10.40 2.17 -8.66
C ARG A 701 10.90 0.86 -8.04
N TYR A 702 10.55 -0.27 -8.65
CA TYR A 702 11.03 -1.59 -8.22
C TYR A 702 12.55 -1.75 -8.16
N LYS A 703 13.31 -0.82 -8.76
CA LYS A 703 14.78 -0.81 -8.68
C LYS A 703 15.33 -0.17 -7.41
N PHE A 704 14.48 0.55 -6.69
CA PHE A 704 14.86 1.37 -5.53
C PHE A 704 14.19 0.90 -4.24
N TYR A 705 13.03 0.29 -4.34
CA TYR A 705 12.19 -0.11 -3.21
C TYR A 705 11.77 -1.57 -3.28
#